data_95dab7b51d05fbbaf14289bea2b609a6
#
_entry.id   95dab7b51d05fbbaf14289bea2b609a6
#
_cell.length_a   1.000
_cell.length_b   1.000
_cell.length_c   1.000
_cell.angle_alpha   90.00
_cell.angle_beta   90.00
_cell.angle_gamma   90.00
#
_symmetry.space_group_name_H-M   'P 1'
#
loop_
_entity.id
_entity.type
_entity.pdbx_description
1 polymer ?
#
loop_
_entity_poly.entity_id
_entity_poly.type
_entity_poly.pdbx_seq_one_letter_code
_entity_poly.pdbx_strand_id
1 'polypeptide(L)'
;VVLKQSKSPDITETVIVDLTGRSSQYYDPNTYAFDVAIGGLPFLLNVNDTTPYRRSTARWKYERVDQAREPGEQTLDSGLWVRSQTSFHLGEGVQYQEALEGNAEQLRFRYFTGQGIDPWTPGQISLLKDTSKIFPAATSSSGRVISLPATISGVDYVLHIDCAAAGSTAVRVARVAADGTATSLILGSALSTEILAAETDGTTLYLATATYIYDYDLTAASPTLHAHYQINTANATSVVLQFVKNRIMAGVSYVTGTTPVAAVYELPFAGGHGGSHTNLSTITSVANTTTVPVGWIWSDIAEGRGAIYVSGYAGDKSAIFKIAPDSTGALGAAVSVADIPRGETVRSLFGYLGTYLAIGTSRGVRVAAIADDATIVYGPLIFNTTNPILGFAARDSYIYAGVKAGIGGASGIYRIYLGQLLDDGTYPYATDIVATGTTGSVDALGFFPTSAQLFFSVHSSGTYLEHATNLVSEGTLQTAIVNWGTLEKKAWKRVRVETGTLNGNIEIYADANEGRTQITTLTTGNAYNTDFDLSGAYASTQVNGQLAFTLYRNADSASTGAIMKGYAIKAIPSPTRSRLIQLPLMCYDFESDRRNTRYGTLGGAKFRLSALETVESNGATVLVQDFTSGENFDAVIEEIAFTRMTPPSGTYENFGGIITITMRTVV
;
A
#
# COMPACT_ATOMS: atom_id res chain seq x y z
N VAL A 1 -41.90 -28.21 35.41
CA VAL A 1 -42.12 -27.63 34.10
C VAL A 1 -43.42 -28.21 33.56
N VAL A 2 -44.42 -27.37 33.39
CA VAL A 2 -45.72 -27.78 32.81
C VAL A 2 -45.61 -27.53 31.30
N LEU A 3 -45.48 -28.59 30.53
CA LEU A 3 -45.76 -28.50 29.10
C LEU A 3 -47.19 -28.04 28.93
N LYS A 4 -47.45 -26.81 28.56
CA LYS A 4 -48.78 -26.40 28.14
C LYS A 4 -49.11 -27.11 26.85
N GLN A 5 -50.00 -28.07 26.90
CA GLN A 5 -50.62 -28.58 25.67
C GLN A 5 -51.50 -27.45 25.12
N SER A 6 -51.07 -26.86 24.03
CA SER A 6 -51.92 -26.01 23.21
C SER A 6 -52.95 -26.93 22.52
N LYS A 7 -54.23 -26.59 22.58
CA LYS A 7 -55.29 -27.27 21.85
C LYS A 7 -55.14 -27.12 20.31
N SER A 8 -54.33 -26.17 19.90
CA SER A 8 -53.97 -25.94 18.52
C SER A 8 -52.45 -25.72 18.53
N PRO A 9 -51.64 -26.66 18.07
CA PRO A 9 -50.19 -26.49 18.04
C PRO A 9 -49.88 -25.33 17.10
N ASP A 10 -49.46 -24.23 17.66
CA ASP A 10 -48.93 -23.08 16.93
C ASP A 10 -47.43 -23.24 16.88
N ILE A 11 -46.92 -23.37 15.67
CA ILE A 11 -45.48 -23.57 15.44
C ILE A 11 -44.65 -22.32 15.86
N THR A 12 -45.32 -21.18 16.02
CA THR A 12 -44.68 -19.94 16.51
C THR A 12 -44.60 -19.91 18.04
N GLU A 13 -45.33 -20.82 18.74
CA GLU A 13 -45.27 -20.88 20.18
C GLU A 13 -44.05 -21.70 20.64
N THR A 14 -43.03 -21.03 21.11
CA THR A 14 -41.81 -21.66 21.62
C THR A 14 -42.06 -22.23 23.01
N VAL A 15 -42.01 -23.54 23.15
CA VAL A 15 -42.03 -24.22 24.43
C VAL A 15 -40.58 -24.26 24.98
N ILE A 16 -40.27 -23.43 25.94
CA ILE A 16 -38.98 -23.43 26.61
C ILE A 16 -39.06 -24.38 27.80
N VAL A 17 -38.27 -25.45 27.78
CA VAL A 17 -38.06 -26.32 28.93
C VAL A 17 -36.83 -25.83 29.68
N ASP A 18 -37.04 -25.33 30.89
CA ASP A 18 -35.94 -24.92 31.72
C ASP A 18 -35.22 -26.15 32.28
N LEU A 19 -34.00 -26.37 31.77
CA LEU A 19 -33.11 -27.45 32.20
C LEU A 19 -32.07 -26.95 33.25
N THR A 20 -32.21 -25.72 33.74
CA THR A 20 -31.32 -25.18 34.76
C THR A 20 -31.46 -25.97 36.08
N GLY A 21 -30.31 -26.37 36.62
CA GLY A 21 -30.24 -27.13 37.87
C GLY A 21 -30.13 -28.64 37.75
N ARG A 22 -30.15 -29.18 36.49
CA ARG A 22 -29.86 -30.63 36.26
C ARG A 22 -28.42 -30.80 35.84
N SER A 23 -27.71 -31.73 36.54
CA SER A 23 -26.38 -32.12 36.06
C SER A 23 -26.53 -32.91 34.77
N SER A 24 -25.69 -32.61 33.77
CA SER A 24 -25.67 -33.25 32.45
C SER A 24 -25.40 -34.77 32.49
N GLN A 25 -25.10 -35.31 33.64
CA GLN A 25 -24.80 -36.73 33.87
C GLN A 25 -25.99 -37.59 34.26
N TYR A 26 -27.14 -37.00 34.62
CA TYR A 26 -28.35 -37.72 35.01
C TYR A 26 -29.58 -37.15 34.31
N TYR A 27 -29.75 -37.55 33.06
CA TYR A 27 -30.99 -37.37 32.36
C TYR A 27 -31.94 -38.56 32.66
N ASP A 28 -33.09 -38.25 33.29
CA ASP A 28 -34.15 -39.25 33.50
C ASP A 28 -35.21 -39.08 32.42
N PRO A 29 -35.25 -39.97 31.39
CA PRO A 29 -36.25 -39.89 30.32
C PRO A 29 -37.68 -39.99 30.79
N ASN A 30 -37.92 -40.55 31.98
CA ASN A 30 -39.29 -40.68 32.54
C ASN A 30 -39.84 -39.34 33.06
N THR A 31 -39.02 -38.29 33.12
CA THR A 31 -39.48 -36.98 33.61
C THR A 31 -40.30 -36.25 32.53
N TYR A 32 -40.08 -36.53 31.26
CA TYR A 32 -40.75 -35.87 30.14
C TYR A 32 -41.81 -36.81 29.50
N ALA A 33 -42.90 -36.22 29.04
CA ALA A 33 -43.96 -36.94 28.32
C ALA A 33 -43.57 -37.30 26.88
N PHE A 34 -42.63 -36.52 26.29
CA PHE A 34 -42.18 -36.65 24.90
C PHE A 34 -40.67 -36.73 24.82
N ASP A 35 -40.14 -37.20 23.71
CA ASP A 35 -38.70 -37.32 23.47
C ASP A 35 -38.09 -36.06 22.87
N VAL A 36 -38.84 -35.33 22.03
CA VAL A 36 -38.38 -34.14 21.35
C VAL A 36 -39.55 -33.18 21.10
N ALA A 37 -39.25 -31.87 21.13
CA ALA A 37 -40.16 -30.85 20.62
C ALA A 37 -39.49 -30.04 19.51
N ILE A 38 -40.18 -29.83 18.40
CA ILE A 38 -39.70 -29.06 17.24
C ILE A 38 -40.67 -27.91 16.99
N GLY A 39 -40.22 -26.67 17.15
CA GLY A 39 -41.10 -25.49 17.06
C GLY A 39 -42.29 -25.52 18.02
N GLY A 40 -42.12 -26.13 19.18
CA GLY A 40 -43.21 -26.35 20.15
C GLY A 40 -44.09 -27.58 19.91
N LEU A 41 -43.93 -28.29 18.78
CA LEU A 41 -44.66 -29.53 18.50
C LEU A 41 -43.97 -30.72 19.15
N PRO A 42 -44.61 -31.46 20.04
CA PRO A 42 -44.03 -32.61 20.74
C PRO A 42 -44.11 -33.89 19.88
N PHE A 43 -43.04 -34.70 19.94
CA PHE A 43 -42.94 -35.99 19.25
C PHE A 43 -42.27 -37.04 20.13
N LEU A 44 -42.63 -38.30 19.87
CA LEU A 44 -41.88 -39.46 20.32
C LEU A 44 -40.94 -39.94 19.24
N LEU A 45 -39.79 -40.47 19.61
CA LEU A 45 -38.81 -41.04 18.68
C LEU A 45 -39.07 -42.52 18.48
N ASN A 46 -39.04 -42.97 17.21
CA ASN A 46 -39.02 -44.38 16.86
C ASN A 46 -37.61 -44.81 16.44
N VAL A 47 -36.75 -45.00 17.42
CA VAL A 47 -35.37 -45.40 17.17
C VAL A 47 -35.24 -46.89 17.09
N ASN A 48 -34.85 -47.42 15.92
CA ASN A 48 -34.55 -48.84 15.69
C ASN A 48 -33.46 -48.98 14.62
N ASP A 49 -33.06 -50.18 14.28
CA ASP A 49 -31.98 -50.45 13.31
C ASP A 49 -32.27 -49.91 11.89
N THR A 50 -33.53 -49.77 11.52
CA THR A 50 -33.93 -49.22 10.20
C THR A 50 -34.20 -47.71 10.23
N THR A 51 -34.51 -47.14 11.41
CA THR A 51 -34.78 -45.70 11.60
C THR A 51 -33.91 -45.16 12.75
N PRO A 52 -32.60 -45.02 12.53
CA PRO A 52 -31.70 -44.62 13.56
C PRO A 52 -31.79 -43.09 13.85
N TYR A 53 -31.62 -42.73 15.14
CA TYR A 53 -31.25 -41.37 15.48
C TYR A 53 -29.79 -41.15 15.08
N ARG A 54 -29.54 -40.19 14.21
CA ARG A 54 -28.18 -39.87 13.73
C ARG A 54 -27.83 -38.44 14.05
N ARG A 55 -26.60 -38.27 14.49
CA ARG A 55 -25.99 -36.96 14.74
C ARG A 55 -24.60 -36.94 14.13
N SER A 56 -24.37 -36.05 13.20
CA SER A 56 -23.09 -35.92 12.53
C SER A 56 -22.68 -34.44 12.49
N THR A 57 -21.38 -34.18 12.47
CA THR A 57 -20.84 -32.84 12.28
C THR A 57 -20.64 -32.65 10.78
N ALA A 58 -21.26 -31.65 10.20
CA ALA A 58 -21.06 -31.28 8.81
C ALA A 58 -20.24 -29.98 8.73
N ARG A 59 -19.41 -29.92 7.73
CA ARG A 59 -18.76 -28.66 7.34
C ARG A 59 -19.40 -28.16 6.07
N TRP A 60 -19.64 -26.85 5.96
CA TRP A 60 -20.02 -26.24 4.71
C TRP A 60 -18.90 -26.48 3.69
N LYS A 61 -19.27 -26.81 2.44
CA LYS A 61 -18.31 -26.81 1.34
C LYS A 61 -18.24 -25.39 0.80
N TYR A 62 -17.05 -24.79 0.86
CA TYR A 62 -16.80 -23.50 0.23
C TYR A 62 -16.05 -23.73 -1.08
N GLU A 63 -16.50 -23.07 -2.13
CA GLU A 63 -15.72 -22.94 -3.35
C GLU A 63 -14.69 -21.82 -3.14
N ARG A 64 -13.46 -22.05 -3.60
CA ARG A 64 -12.45 -20.99 -3.69
C ARG A 64 -12.88 -20.03 -4.79
N VAL A 65 -13.01 -18.74 -4.45
CA VAL A 65 -13.37 -17.69 -5.40
C VAL A 65 -12.17 -17.29 -6.26
N ASP A 66 -10.95 -17.45 -5.77
CA ASP A 66 -9.72 -16.99 -6.42
C ASP A 66 -9.03 -18.05 -7.29
N GLN A 67 -9.75 -18.88 -7.97
CA GLN A 67 -9.15 -19.85 -8.87
C GLN A 67 -8.64 -19.19 -10.17
N ALA A 68 -7.55 -18.46 -10.08
CA ALA A 68 -6.69 -18.33 -11.23
C ALA A 68 -5.93 -19.66 -11.37
N ARG A 69 -6.54 -20.63 -12.04
CA ARG A 69 -5.87 -21.87 -12.45
C ARG A 69 -5.02 -21.55 -13.67
N GLU A 70 -3.74 -21.79 -13.58
CA GLU A 70 -2.96 -21.98 -14.79
C GLU A 70 -3.46 -23.26 -15.50
N PRO A 71 -3.58 -23.26 -16.82
CA PRO A 71 -3.97 -24.46 -17.57
C PRO A 71 -2.98 -25.59 -17.26
N GLY A 72 -3.44 -26.67 -16.61
CA GLY A 72 -2.63 -27.84 -16.26
C GLY A 72 -2.34 -28.01 -14.77
N GLU A 73 -2.71 -27.08 -13.90
CA GLU A 73 -2.58 -27.25 -12.46
C GLU A 73 -3.61 -28.28 -11.94
N GLN A 74 -3.11 -29.46 -11.57
CA GLN A 74 -3.91 -30.44 -10.86
C GLN A 74 -4.17 -29.90 -9.45
N THR A 75 -5.42 -29.74 -9.07
CA THR A 75 -5.80 -29.48 -7.68
C THR A 75 -5.37 -30.70 -6.86
N LEU A 76 -4.31 -30.54 -6.09
CA LEU A 76 -4.03 -31.45 -4.99
C LEU A 76 -5.21 -31.34 -4.02
N ASP A 77 -5.99 -32.39 -3.89
CA ASP A 77 -7.17 -32.50 -3.02
C ASP A 77 -6.73 -32.60 -1.54
N SER A 78 -5.81 -31.72 -1.14
CA SER A 78 -5.24 -31.70 0.22
C SER A 78 -6.11 -30.93 1.23
N GLY A 79 -7.16 -30.27 0.77
CA GLY A 79 -7.99 -29.38 1.59
C GLY A 79 -7.23 -28.14 2.12
N LEU A 80 -6.01 -27.92 1.68
CA LEU A 80 -5.21 -26.73 2.01
C LEU A 80 -5.39 -25.67 0.94
N TRP A 81 -5.68 -24.46 1.38
CA TRP A 81 -5.62 -23.27 0.56
C TRP A 81 -4.20 -22.70 0.61
N VAL A 82 -3.61 -22.50 -0.54
CA VAL A 82 -2.21 -22.03 -0.68
C VAL A 82 -2.18 -20.75 -1.48
N ARG A 83 -1.45 -19.77 -0.99
CA ARG A 83 -1.10 -18.55 -1.72
C ARG A 83 0.39 -18.39 -1.70
N SER A 84 1.01 -18.31 -2.88
CA SER A 84 2.45 -18.09 -3.03
C SER A 84 2.74 -16.77 -3.75
N GLN A 85 3.88 -16.20 -3.45
CA GLN A 85 4.43 -15.05 -4.15
C GLN A 85 5.94 -15.26 -4.32
N THR A 86 6.39 -15.27 -5.57
CA THR A 86 7.79 -15.53 -5.95
C THR A 86 8.45 -14.35 -6.66
N SER A 87 7.71 -13.26 -6.87
CA SER A 87 8.25 -12.02 -7.43
C SER A 87 7.51 -10.82 -6.88
N PHE A 88 8.18 -9.66 -6.82
CA PHE A 88 7.71 -8.47 -6.14
C PHE A 88 7.91 -7.21 -6.97
N HIS A 89 8.28 -7.36 -8.24
CA HIS A 89 8.75 -6.30 -9.14
C HIS A 89 7.69 -5.27 -9.56
N LEU A 90 6.45 -5.45 -9.16
CA LEU A 90 5.41 -4.43 -9.33
C LEU A 90 5.19 -3.56 -8.09
N GLY A 91 6.12 -3.64 -7.11
CA GLY A 91 6.22 -2.69 -6.02
C GLY A 91 5.14 -2.82 -4.93
N GLU A 92 5.01 -1.75 -4.16
CA GLU A 92 4.14 -1.68 -2.98
C GLU A 92 2.77 -1.04 -3.27
N GLY A 93 1.94 -0.93 -2.23
CA GLY A 93 0.67 -0.20 -2.26
C GLY A 93 -0.58 -1.07 -2.41
N VAL A 94 -0.48 -2.38 -2.25
CA VAL A 94 -1.62 -3.30 -2.31
C VAL A 94 -1.96 -3.82 -0.93
N GLN A 95 -3.16 -3.49 -0.44
CA GLN A 95 -3.64 -3.94 0.86
C GLN A 95 -4.09 -5.41 0.85
N TYR A 96 -4.81 -5.83 -0.19
CA TYR A 96 -5.33 -7.20 -0.33
C TYR A 96 -4.75 -7.86 -1.58
N GLN A 97 -4.34 -9.11 -1.47
CA GLN A 97 -3.76 -9.85 -2.59
C GLN A 97 -4.81 -10.38 -3.57
N GLU A 98 -6.04 -10.55 -3.12
CA GLU A 98 -7.18 -10.94 -3.95
C GLU A 98 -7.83 -9.69 -4.55
N ALA A 99 -7.96 -9.68 -5.89
CA ALA A 99 -8.72 -8.64 -6.58
C ALA A 99 -10.22 -8.91 -6.42
N LEU A 100 -10.96 -7.86 -6.08
CA LEU A 100 -12.43 -7.88 -6.12
C LEU A 100 -12.93 -7.75 -7.55
N GLU A 101 -12.21 -7.00 -8.40
CA GLU A 101 -12.51 -6.80 -9.82
C GLU A 101 -11.19 -6.62 -10.60
N GLY A 102 -11.08 -7.21 -11.79
CA GLY A 102 -9.96 -7.00 -12.71
C GLY A 102 -8.70 -7.80 -12.40
N ASN A 103 -7.59 -7.38 -12.87
CA ASN A 103 -6.33 -8.09 -13.04
C ASN A 103 -5.66 -8.65 -11.78
N ALA A 104 -6.12 -9.81 -11.33
CA ALA A 104 -5.49 -10.61 -10.30
C ALA A 104 -4.00 -10.90 -10.58
N GLU A 105 -3.58 -10.85 -11.85
CA GLU A 105 -2.22 -11.16 -12.25
C GLU A 105 -1.21 -10.13 -11.76
N GLN A 106 -1.51 -8.84 -11.86
CA GLN A 106 -0.60 -7.79 -11.37
C GLN A 106 -0.48 -7.78 -9.83
N LEU A 107 -1.57 -8.09 -9.12
CA LEU A 107 -1.56 -8.12 -7.65
C LEU A 107 -0.65 -9.20 -7.08
N ARG A 108 -0.37 -10.28 -7.84
CA ARG A 108 0.56 -11.35 -7.45
C ARG A 108 2.00 -10.90 -7.30
N PHE A 109 2.38 -9.79 -7.94
CA PHE A 109 3.73 -9.25 -7.95
C PHE A 109 3.89 -7.99 -7.11
N ARG A 110 2.84 -7.63 -6.36
CA ARG A 110 2.81 -6.46 -5.48
C ARG A 110 2.73 -6.87 -4.01
N TYR A 111 3.16 -5.98 -3.14
CA TYR A 111 3.12 -6.17 -1.69
C TYR A 111 2.50 -4.94 -1.01
N PHE A 112 2.25 -5.01 0.31
CA PHE A 112 1.60 -3.91 1.01
C PHE A 112 2.55 -2.74 1.21
N THR A 113 3.69 -2.99 1.88
CA THR A 113 4.70 -1.94 2.13
C THR A 113 6.06 -2.58 2.42
N GLY A 114 7.12 -1.80 2.21
CA GLY A 114 8.48 -2.21 2.52
C GLY A 114 9.40 -1.01 2.58
N GLN A 115 10.60 -1.23 3.06
CA GLN A 115 11.67 -0.22 3.06
C GLN A 115 13.03 -0.90 3.13
N GLY A 116 14.04 -0.29 2.56
CA GLY A 116 15.41 -0.82 2.57
C GLY A 116 15.59 -2.09 1.76
N ILE A 117 14.65 -2.43 0.88
CA ILE A 117 14.66 -3.62 0.04
C ILE A 117 14.65 -3.25 -1.44
N ASP A 118 15.26 -4.10 -2.26
CA ASP A 118 15.18 -4.06 -3.72
C ASP A 118 14.23 -5.14 -4.24
N PRO A 119 12.99 -4.80 -4.63
CA PRO A 119 12.02 -5.73 -5.18
C PRO A 119 12.10 -5.87 -6.71
N TRP A 120 12.93 -5.06 -7.38
CA TRP A 120 12.91 -4.88 -8.84
C TRP A 120 13.55 -6.02 -9.61
N THR A 121 14.36 -6.85 -8.96
CA THR A 121 14.91 -8.06 -9.57
C THR A 121 13.85 -9.16 -9.55
N PRO A 122 13.34 -9.62 -10.73
CA PRO A 122 12.33 -10.68 -10.76
C PRO A 122 12.79 -11.94 -10.03
N GLY A 123 11.91 -12.53 -9.24
CA GLY A 123 12.16 -13.78 -8.51
C GLY A 123 12.98 -13.64 -7.24
N GLN A 124 13.22 -12.44 -6.74
CA GLN A 124 13.90 -12.22 -5.45
C GLN A 124 13.63 -10.86 -4.83
N ILE A 125 13.89 -10.78 -3.53
CA ILE A 125 14.07 -9.54 -2.78
C ILE A 125 15.45 -9.56 -2.13
N SER A 126 16.16 -8.44 -2.21
CA SER A 126 17.46 -8.21 -1.57
C SER A 126 17.46 -6.89 -0.81
N LEU A 127 18.54 -6.62 -0.08
CA LEU A 127 18.75 -5.35 0.58
C LEU A 127 19.24 -4.29 -0.40
N LEU A 128 18.83 -3.05 -0.19
CA LEU A 128 19.36 -1.87 -0.87
C LEU A 128 20.74 -1.48 -0.34
N LYS A 129 21.41 -0.62 -1.09
CA LYS A 129 22.64 0.04 -0.62
C LYS A 129 22.32 1.02 0.51
N ASP A 130 23.24 1.09 1.46
CA ASP A 130 23.17 2.03 2.58
C ASP A 130 23.48 3.46 2.12
N THR A 131 23.11 4.43 2.94
CA THR A 131 23.41 5.84 2.70
C THR A 131 24.05 6.48 3.93
N SER A 132 24.97 7.39 3.72
CA SER A 132 25.59 8.15 4.80
C SER A 132 25.56 9.64 4.53
N LYS A 133 25.51 10.42 5.62
CA LYS A 133 25.66 11.87 5.53
C LYS A 133 27.11 12.20 5.23
N ILE A 134 27.37 12.81 4.08
CA ILE A 134 28.73 13.22 3.66
C ILE A 134 29.04 14.68 4.00
N PHE A 135 28.00 15.51 4.14
CA PHE A 135 28.18 16.91 4.54
C PHE A 135 26.98 17.44 5.34
N PRO A 136 27.21 18.05 6.53
CA PRO A 136 26.13 18.60 7.34
C PRO A 136 25.68 19.97 6.82
N ALA A 137 24.41 20.35 7.05
CA ALA A 137 23.96 21.73 6.87
C ALA A 137 24.66 22.67 7.86
N ALA A 138 25.07 23.84 7.42
CA ALA A 138 25.75 24.82 8.24
C ALA A 138 24.80 25.52 9.22
N THR A 139 23.53 25.64 8.84
CA THR A 139 22.48 26.28 9.63
C THR A 139 21.45 25.24 10.04
N SER A 140 21.51 24.82 11.30
CA SER A 140 20.75 23.66 11.81
C SER A 140 19.24 23.84 11.98
N SER A 141 18.67 25.03 11.70
CA SER A 141 17.33 25.30 12.23
C SER A 141 16.21 25.59 11.21
N SER A 142 16.48 25.85 9.92
CA SER A 142 15.38 26.14 8.97
C SER A 142 15.80 26.19 7.49
N GLY A 143 16.93 25.61 7.13
CA GLY A 143 17.50 25.82 5.80
C GLY A 143 17.20 24.72 4.81
N ARG A 144 16.68 25.11 3.65
CA ARG A 144 16.70 24.29 2.45
C ARG A 144 18.15 23.97 2.08
N VAL A 145 18.42 22.74 1.67
CA VAL A 145 19.72 22.29 1.19
C VAL A 145 19.57 21.79 -0.24
N ILE A 146 20.26 22.42 -1.18
CA ILE A 146 20.30 21.97 -2.57
C ILE A 146 21.60 21.20 -2.81
N SER A 147 21.50 20.06 -3.49
CA SER A 147 22.65 19.28 -3.93
C SER A 147 22.62 19.13 -5.44
N LEU A 148 23.71 19.50 -6.12
CA LEU A 148 23.85 19.42 -7.57
C LEU A 148 25.07 18.58 -7.93
N PRO A 149 25.05 17.81 -9.06
CA PRO A 149 26.24 17.10 -9.53
C PRO A 149 27.20 18.07 -10.21
N ALA A 150 28.48 17.83 -10.04
CA ALA A 150 29.52 18.51 -10.81
C ALA A 150 30.69 17.56 -11.07
N THR A 151 31.26 17.60 -12.27
CA THR A 151 32.48 16.85 -12.61
C THR A 151 33.59 17.86 -12.91
N ILE A 152 34.57 17.95 -12.03
CA ILE A 152 35.66 18.91 -12.15
C ILE A 152 36.96 18.16 -12.32
N SER A 153 37.65 18.40 -13.43
CA SER A 153 38.89 17.69 -13.79
C SER A 153 38.77 16.18 -13.78
N GLY A 154 37.61 15.66 -14.20
CA GLY A 154 37.32 14.22 -14.27
C GLY A 154 36.95 13.55 -12.93
N VAL A 155 36.78 14.31 -11.86
CA VAL A 155 36.34 13.82 -10.56
C VAL A 155 34.91 14.26 -10.28
N ASP A 156 34.09 13.32 -9.84
CA ASP A 156 32.70 13.59 -9.44
C ASP A 156 32.63 14.25 -8.06
N TYR A 157 31.83 15.29 -7.97
CA TYR A 157 31.53 16.01 -6.73
C TYR A 157 30.05 16.26 -6.60
N VAL A 158 29.60 16.37 -5.37
CA VAL A 158 28.31 17.02 -5.03
C VAL A 158 28.61 18.47 -4.64
N LEU A 159 27.95 19.42 -5.26
CA LEU A 159 27.89 20.79 -4.78
C LEU A 159 26.80 20.86 -3.71
N HIS A 160 27.23 21.00 -2.45
CA HIS A 160 26.33 21.22 -1.33
C HIS A 160 26.08 22.74 -1.21
N ILE A 161 24.82 23.16 -1.27
CA ILE A 161 24.39 24.54 -1.18
C ILE A 161 23.46 24.71 0.02
N ASP A 162 23.90 25.40 1.05
CA ASP A 162 23.07 25.77 2.19
C ASP A 162 22.33 27.08 1.87
N CYS A 163 21.00 26.99 1.73
CA CYS A 163 20.18 28.09 1.25
C CYS A 163 19.82 29.11 2.31
N ALA A 164 19.88 28.76 3.61
CA ALA A 164 19.50 29.67 4.68
C ALA A 164 20.45 30.88 4.78
N ALA A 165 19.94 32.03 5.16
CA ALA A 165 20.78 33.21 5.48
C ALA A 165 21.74 32.84 6.62
N ALA A 166 23.00 33.19 6.48
CA ALA A 166 24.04 32.74 7.39
C ALA A 166 25.08 33.82 7.74
N GLY A 167 25.75 33.62 8.87
CA GLY A 167 26.84 34.48 9.31
C GLY A 167 28.09 34.38 8.43
N SER A 168 29.02 35.30 8.59
CA SER A 168 30.18 35.47 7.72
C SER A 168 31.11 34.25 7.59
N THR A 169 31.19 33.44 8.63
CA THR A 169 32.04 32.22 8.65
C THR A 169 31.34 30.94 8.21
N ALA A 170 30.02 30.98 8.00
CA ALA A 170 29.25 29.79 7.58
C ALA A 170 29.60 29.40 6.14
N VAL A 171 29.76 28.10 5.90
CA VAL A 171 29.94 27.57 4.55
C VAL A 171 28.59 27.59 3.84
N ARG A 172 28.50 28.33 2.73
CA ARG A 172 27.29 28.46 1.91
C ARG A 172 27.29 27.48 0.75
N VAL A 173 28.45 27.28 0.16
CA VAL A 173 28.64 26.29 -0.91
C VAL A 173 29.93 25.54 -0.63
N ALA A 174 29.82 24.22 -0.67
CA ALA A 174 30.94 23.29 -0.60
C ALA A 174 30.93 22.33 -1.77
N ARG A 175 32.13 22.01 -2.25
CA ARG A 175 32.37 20.90 -3.16
C ARG A 175 32.74 19.67 -2.34
N VAL A 176 31.97 18.61 -2.42
CA VAL A 176 32.12 17.40 -1.60
C VAL A 176 32.38 16.20 -2.49
N ALA A 177 33.48 15.52 -2.28
CA ALA A 177 33.82 14.26 -2.98
C ALA A 177 33.07 13.07 -2.39
N ALA A 178 33.08 11.93 -3.09
CA ALA A 178 32.42 10.69 -2.66
C ALA A 178 32.95 10.14 -1.32
N ASP A 179 34.18 10.43 -0.96
CA ASP A 179 34.80 10.04 0.32
C ASP A 179 34.45 11.00 1.49
N GLY A 180 33.63 12.04 1.24
CA GLY A 180 33.28 13.06 2.20
C GLY A 180 34.30 14.20 2.30
N THR A 181 35.40 14.16 1.54
CA THR A 181 36.37 15.28 1.50
C THR A 181 35.71 16.52 0.91
N ALA A 182 35.66 17.59 1.68
CA ALA A 182 34.98 18.82 1.30
C ALA A 182 35.92 20.02 1.14
N THR A 183 35.65 20.82 0.13
CA THR A 183 36.29 22.13 -0.08
C THR A 183 35.23 23.22 -0.03
N SER A 184 35.40 24.19 0.86
CA SER A 184 34.54 25.38 0.92
C SER A 184 34.77 26.26 -0.29
N LEU A 185 33.72 26.61 -1.03
CA LEU A 185 33.79 27.48 -2.20
C LEU A 185 33.29 28.90 -1.90
N ILE A 186 32.13 29.00 -1.25
CA ILE A 186 31.51 30.30 -0.91
C ILE A 186 31.18 30.32 0.57
N LEU A 187 31.59 31.39 1.25
CA LEU A 187 31.29 31.64 2.66
C LEU A 187 30.21 32.71 2.80
N GLY A 188 29.61 32.82 3.99
CA GLY A 188 28.65 33.88 4.32
C GLY A 188 29.24 35.29 4.24
N SER A 189 30.58 35.46 4.33
CA SER A 189 31.26 36.74 4.06
C SER A 189 31.09 37.22 2.62
N ALA A 190 30.95 36.30 1.65
CA ALA A 190 30.72 36.64 0.25
C ALA A 190 29.22 36.64 -0.10
N LEU A 191 28.40 35.82 0.58
CA LEU A 191 26.95 35.69 0.33
C LEU A 191 26.20 35.39 1.63
N SER A 192 25.77 36.42 2.36
CA SER A 192 25.05 36.26 3.64
C SER A 192 23.54 36.16 3.51
N THR A 193 22.98 36.46 2.32
CA THR A 193 21.52 36.41 2.05
C THR A 193 21.03 35.02 1.74
N GLU A 194 19.72 34.79 1.87
CA GLU A 194 19.09 33.53 1.50
C GLU A 194 19.28 33.23 0.00
N ILE A 195 19.60 31.97 -0.32
CA ILE A 195 19.66 31.43 -1.68
C ILE A 195 18.29 30.79 -2.00
N LEU A 196 17.61 31.31 -2.99
CA LEU A 196 16.26 30.83 -3.39
C LEU A 196 16.35 29.70 -4.40
N ALA A 197 17.36 29.74 -5.30
CA ALA A 197 17.56 28.67 -6.30
C ALA A 197 19.06 28.53 -6.61
N ALA A 198 19.45 27.35 -7.05
CA ALA A 198 20.79 27.06 -7.52
C ALA A 198 20.73 26.06 -8.66
N GLU A 199 21.61 26.20 -9.65
CA GLU A 199 21.72 25.33 -10.82
C GLU A 199 23.16 25.34 -11.35
N THR A 200 23.53 24.32 -12.13
CA THR A 200 24.86 24.24 -12.77
C THR A 200 24.75 23.73 -14.21
N ASP A 201 25.62 24.29 -15.08
CA ASP A 201 25.84 23.76 -16.42
C ASP A 201 27.03 22.76 -16.48
N GLY A 202 27.58 22.40 -15.30
CA GLY A 202 28.74 21.52 -15.15
C GLY A 202 30.05 22.27 -15.02
N THR A 203 30.16 23.53 -15.48
CA THR A 203 31.33 24.39 -15.40
C THR A 203 31.11 25.63 -14.53
N THR A 204 29.90 26.13 -14.53
CA THR A 204 29.47 27.30 -13.80
C THR A 204 28.35 26.98 -12.83
N LEU A 205 28.44 27.46 -11.62
CA LEU A 205 27.37 27.44 -10.63
C LEU A 205 26.61 28.75 -10.66
N TYR A 206 25.29 28.66 -10.84
CA TYR A 206 24.36 29.78 -10.80
C TYR A 206 23.60 29.77 -9.48
N LEU A 207 23.59 30.91 -8.77
CA LEU A 207 22.91 31.09 -7.50
C LEU A 207 21.96 32.27 -7.56
N ALA A 208 20.69 32.06 -7.20
CA ALA A 208 19.73 33.16 -7.11
C ALA A 208 19.40 33.50 -5.66
N THR A 209 19.43 34.79 -5.36
CA THR A 209 18.87 35.37 -4.13
C THR A 209 17.61 36.16 -4.45
N ALA A 210 17.04 36.83 -3.47
CA ALA A 210 15.88 37.70 -3.72
C ALA A 210 16.15 38.88 -4.65
N THR A 211 17.41 39.28 -4.79
CA THR A 211 17.83 40.49 -5.54
C THR A 211 18.69 40.23 -6.75
N TYR A 212 19.53 39.21 -6.71
CA TYR A 212 20.53 38.99 -7.76
C TYR A 212 20.59 37.51 -8.15
N ILE A 213 20.97 37.26 -9.40
CA ILE A 213 21.45 35.96 -9.88
C ILE A 213 22.96 36.10 -10.04
N TYR A 214 23.69 35.26 -9.37
CA TYR A 214 25.13 35.18 -9.36
C TYR A 214 25.62 34.04 -10.24
N ASP A 215 26.83 34.20 -10.77
CA ASP A 215 27.62 33.14 -11.38
C ASP A 215 28.92 32.89 -10.63
N TYR A 216 29.41 31.65 -10.66
CA TYR A 216 30.64 31.22 -10.04
C TYR A 216 31.31 30.15 -10.88
N ASP A 217 32.50 30.43 -11.42
CA ASP A 217 33.25 29.51 -12.28
C ASP A 217 33.87 28.39 -11.43
N LEU A 218 33.40 27.16 -11.61
CA LEU A 218 33.87 25.98 -10.89
C LEU A 218 35.26 25.50 -11.39
N THR A 219 35.71 25.96 -12.55
CA THR A 219 36.97 25.53 -13.21
C THR A 219 38.13 26.49 -12.99
N ALA A 220 37.84 27.70 -12.58
CA ALA A 220 38.88 28.73 -12.36
C ALA A 220 39.77 28.40 -11.14
N ALA A 221 41.02 28.72 -11.24
CA ALA A 221 41.98 28.54 -10.12
C ALA A 221 41.68 29.45 -8.91
N SER A 222 41.10 30.60 -9.14
CA SER A 222 40.65 31.56 -8.11
C SER A 222 39.32 32.17 -8.49
N PRO A 223 38.24 31.42 -8.35
CA PRO A 223 36.92 31.87 -8.77
C PRO A 223 36.39 32.96 -7.85
N THR A 224 35.66 33.92 -8.42
CA THR A 224 34.97 34.97 -7.66
C THR A 224 33.46 34.84 -7.90
N LEU A 225 32.69 35.10 -6.85
CA LEU A 225 31.21 35.17 -6.95
C LEU A 225 30.87 36.52 -7.60
N HIS A 226 30.12 36.45 -8.70
CA HIS A 226 29.82 37.62 -9.49
C HIS A 226 28.30 37.82 -9.62
N ALA A 227 27.80 39.02 -9.27
CA ALA A 227 26.38 39.35 -9.45
C ALA A 227 26.14 39.70 -10.94
N HIS A 228 25.54 38.79 -11.71
CA HIS A 228 25.36 38.92 -13.14
C HIS A 228 24.04 39.61 -13.53
N TYR A 229 22.96 39.23 -12.88
CA TYR A 229 21.65 39.82 -13.11
C TYR A 229 21.05 40.37 -11.84
N GLN A 230 20.45 41.56 -11.95
CA GLN A 230 19.59 42.13 -10.93
C GLN A 230 18.14 41.77 -11.25
N ILE A 231 17.48 41.04 -10.34
CA ILE A 231 16.10 40.59 -10.52
C ILE A 231 15.14 41.76 -10.40
N ASN A 232 15.17 42.47 -9.28
CA ASN A 232 14.42 43.68 -9.03
C ASN A 232 14.96 44.34 -7.75
N THR A 233 14.68 45.64 -7.58
CA THR A 233 14.91 46.37 -6.35
C THR A 233 13.95 45.98 -5.21
N ALA A 234 12.77 45.46 -5.55
CA ALA A 234 11.79 44.92 -4.60
C ALA A 234 11.92 43.38 -4.54
N ASN A 235 12.63 42.84 -3.61
CA ASN A 235 12.94 41.42 -3.42
C ASN A 235 11.98 40.41 -4.06
N ALA A 236 12.52 39.45 -4.81
CA ALA A 236 11.75 38.32 -5.35
C ALA A 236 11.21 37.45 -4.22
N THR A 237 9.97 36.96 -4.37
CA THR A 237 9.31 36.02 -3.46
C THR A 237 9.61 34.58 -3.84
N SER A 238 9.90 34.32 -5.13
CA SER A 238 10.30 33.02 -5.64
C SER A 238 11.22 33.22 -6.84
N VAL A 239 12.25 32.40 -6.91
CA VAL A 239 13.12 32.25 -8.08
C VAL A 239 13.30 30.77 -8.37
N VAL A 240 13.24 30.40 -9.63
CA VAL A 240 13.55 29.08 -10.15
C VAL A 240 14.66 29.24 -11.18
N LEU A 241 15.69 28.43 -11.09
CA LEU A 241 16.76 28.36 -12.09
C LEU A 241 16.82 26.93 -12.61
N GLN A 242 17.00 26.78 -13.93
CA GLN A 242 17.20 25.46 -14.51
C GLN A 242 18.04 25.57 -15.79
N PHE A 243 19.02 24.67 -15.90
CA PHE A 243 19.76 24.46 -17.13
C PHE A 243 19.06 23.42 -17.99
N VAL A 244 18.48 23.87 -19.10
CA VAL A 244 17.68 23.04 -20.00
C VAL A 244 18.03 23.37 -21.45
N LYS A 245 18.24 22.35 -22.29
CA LYS A 245 18.55 22.49 -23.72
C LYS A 245 19.70 23.47 -24.00
N ASN A 246 20.77 23.39 -23.23
CA ASN A 246 21.94 24.28 -23.27
C ASN A 246 21.59 25.76 -23.02
N ARG A 247 20.59 26.04 -22.20
CA ARG A 247 20.14 27.39 -21.84
C ARG A 247 19.92 27.47 -20.33
N ILE A 248 20.25 28.59 -19.74
CA ILE A 248 19.82 28.90 -18.38
C ILE A 248 18.49 29.64 -18.45
N MET A 249 17.49 29.04 -17.84
CA MET A 249 16.15 29.61 -17.69
C MET A 249 15.96 30.10 -16.25
N ALA A 250 15.33 31.27 -16.11
CA ALA A 250 14.95 31.80 -14.81
C ALA A 250 13.47 32.15 -14.75
N GLY A 251 12.73 31.49 -13.85
CA GLY A 251 11.36 31.86 -13.48
C GLY A 251 11.40 32.74 -12.22
N VAL A 252 10.85 33.96 -12.29
CA VAL A 252 10.84 34.87 -11.14
C VAL A 252 9.44 35.35 -10.81
N SER A 253 9.14 35.49 -9.52
CA SER A 253 7.90 36.06 -9.03
C SER A 253 8.18 37.05 -7.92
N TYR A 254 7.64 38.27 -8.05
CA TYR A 254 7.83 39.37 -7.09
C TYR A 254 6.64 40.34 -7.10
N VAL A 255 6.61 41.26 -6.19
CA VAL A 255 5.58 42.30 -6.13
C VAL A 255 6.23 43.67 -6.30
N THR A 256 5.80 44.49 -7.27
CA THR A 256 6.21 45.85 -7.45
C THR A 256 5.10 46.81 -6.99
N GLY A 257 5.31 47.49 -5.87
CA GLY A 257 4.23 48.23 -5.22
C GLY A 257 3.10 47.26 -4.77
N THR A 258 1.95 47.31 -5.44
CA THR A 258 0.81 46.38 -5.19
C THR A 258 0.61 45.41 -6.35
N THR A 259 1.43 45.45 -7.39
CA THR A 259 1.26 44.67 -8.61
C THR A 259 2.14 43.42 -8.58
N PRO A 260 1.56 42.21 -8.55
CA PRO A 260 2.31 40.98 -8.70
C PRO A 260 2.90 40.86 -10.11
N VAL A 261 4.15 40.43 -10.20
CA VAL A 261 4.88 40.16 -11.43
C VAL A 261 5.34 38.69 -11.41
N ALA A 262 5.06 37.98 -12.49
CA ALA A 262 5.57 36.63 -12.72
C ALA A 262 6.13 36.58 -14.14
N ALA A 263 7.41 36.23 -14.29
CA ALA A 263 8.05 36.19 -15.60
C ALA A 263 9.05 35.05 -15.70
N VAL A 264 9.23 34.54 -16.92
CA VAL A 264 10.25 33.54 -17.26
C VAL A 264 11.18 34.16 -18.28
N TYR A 265 12.45 34.03 -18.08
CA TYR A 265 13.51 34.58 -18.93
C TYR A 265 14.46 33.48 -19.41
N GLU A 266 14.96 33.61 -20.63
CA GLU A 266 16.20 32.99 -21.05
C GLU A 266 17.34 33.95 -20.69
N LEU A 267 18.34 33.48 -19.95
CA LEU A 267 19.45 34.28 -19.49
C LEU A 267 20.66 34.13 -20.43
N PRO A 268 21.03 35.18 -21.17
CA PRO A 268 22.21 35.14 -22.03
C PRO A 268 23.48 35.32 -21.19
N PHE A 269 24.17 34.23 -20.83
CA PHE A 269 25.49 34.27 -20.19
C PHE A 269 26.63 34.38 -21.23
N ALA A 270 26.49 35.23 -22.23
CA ALA A 270 27.52 35.46 -23.22
C ALA A 270 28.60 36.44 -22.69
N GLY A 271 29.76 35.90 -22.41
CA GLY A 271 31.01 36.67 -22.24
C GLY A 271 31.44 37.04 -20.84
N GLY A 272 32.18 36.15 -20.22
CA GLY A 272 33.10 36.43 -19.11
C GLY A 272 32.45 36.70 -17.74
N HIS A 273 33.01 36.06 -16.73
CA HIS A 273 32.71 36.34 -15.34
C HIS A 273 33.29 37.69 -14.94
N GLY A 274 32.54 38.77 -15.06
CA GLY A 274 32.99 40.09 -14.64
C GLY A 274 32.34 41.26 -15.43
N GLY A 275 31.80 42.23 -14.73
CA GLY A 275 31.16 43.41 -15.31
C GLY A 275 30.07 44.00 -14.43
N SER A 276 29.34 44.99 -14.93
CA SER A 276 28.13 45.50 -14.28
C SER A 276 26.98 44.53 -14.45
N HIS A 277 26.16 44.37 -13.42
CA HIS A 277 24.95 43.54 -13.50
C HIS A 277 23.96 44.10 -14.53
N THR A 278 23.22 43.18 -15.19
CA THR A 278 22.11 43.51 -16.12
C THR A 278 20.78 43.38 -15.39
N ASN A 279 19.87 44.36 -15.57
CA ASN A 279 18.53 44.25 -15.03
C ASN A 279 17.68 43.24 -15.84
N LEU A 280 17.01 42.30 -15.20
CA LEU A 280 16.10 41.37 -15.88
C LEU A 280 14.97 42.08 -16.63
N SER A 281 14.53 43.24 -16.13
CA SER A 281 13.51 44.06 -16.82
C SER A 281 13.91 44.55 -18.22
N THR A 282 15.19 44.50 -18.58
CA THR A 282 15.68 44.83 -19.93
C THR A 282 15.76 43.63 -20.86
N ILE A 283 15.53 42.42 -20.35
CA ILE A 283 15.49 41.17 -21.11
C ILE A 283 14.03 40.85 -21.46
N THR A 284 13.78 40.44 -22.70
CA THR A 284 12.45 40.02 -23.14
C THR A 284 12.07 38.71 -22.43
N SER A 285 10.96 38.71 -21.69
CA SER A 285 10.41 37.51 -21.06
C SER A 285 9.71 36.61 -22.08
N VAL A 286 9.86 35.29 -21.95
CA VAL A 286 9.15 34.29 -22.77
C VAL A 286 7.77 33.94 -22.18
N ALA A 287 7.55 34.22 -20.90
CA ALA A 287 6.24 34.22 -20.24
C ALA A 287 6.18 35.38 -19.26
N ASN A 288 5.01 35.96 -19.05
CA ASN A 288 4.82 37.09 -18.15
C ASN A 288 3.40 37.14 -17.57
N THR A 289 3.10 38.17 -16.80
CA THR A 289 1.79 38.37 -16.13
C THR A 289 0.59 38.42 -17.07
N THR A 290 0.76 38.60 -18.37
CA THR A 290 -0.34 38.54 -19.32
C THR A 290 -0.70 37.13 -19.77
N THR A 291 0.20 36.17 -19.53
CA THR A 291 0.03 34.75 -19.87
C THR A 291 -0.43 33.89 -18.70
N VAL A 292 -0.36 34.39 -17.46
CA VAL A 292 -0.67 33.66 -16.24
C VAL A 292 -1.62 34.43 -15.32
N PRO A 293 -2.35 33.77 -14.42
CA PRO A 293 -3.21 34.42 -13.43
C PRO A 293 -2.44 35.40 -12.53
N VAL A 294 -3.16 36.40 -12.00
CA VAL A 294 -2.61 37.33 -11.03
C VAL A 294 -2.14 36.58 -9.76
N GLY A 295 -0.95 36.93 -9.27
CA GLY A 295 -0.36 36.28 -8.08
C GLY A 295 0.28 34.93 -8.39
N TRP A 296 0.61 34.66 -9.64
CA TRP A 296 1.28 33.45 -10.08
C TRP A 296 2.68 33.32 -9.51
N ILE A 297 3.00 32.12 -9.02
CA ILE A 297 4.33 31.76 -8.51
C ILE A 297 4.86 30.63 -9.38
N TRP A 298 6.00 30.86 -10.01
CA TRP A 298 6.71 29.81 -10.73
C TRP A 298 7.31 28.81 -9.75
N SER A 299 7.15 27.52 -10.01
CA SER A 299 7.59 26.46 -9.11
C SER A 299 8.76 25.64 -9.63
N ASP A 300 8.80 25.35 -10.94
CA ASP A 300 9.90 24.61 -11.54
C ASP A 300 9.91 24.68 -13.06
N ILE A 301 11.05 24.26 -13.66
CA ILE A 301 11.30 24.22 -15.10
C ILE A 301 11.91 22.88 -15.44
N ALA A 302 11.48 22.24 -16.53
CA ALA A 302 12.03 20.97 -16.99
C ALA A 302 12.13 20.91 -18.50
N GLU A 303 13.06 20.12 -19.01
CA GLU A 303 13.12 19.85 -20.46
C GLU A 303 12.30 18.63 -20.85
N GLY A 304 11.82 18.62 -22.09
CA GLY A 304 11.21 17.49 -22.70
C GLY A 304 11.39 17.50 -24.21
N ARG A 305 10.76 16.56 -24.90
CA ARG A 305 10.83 16.45 -26.34
C ARG A 305 10.22 17.71 -26.99
N GLY A 306 11.03 18.43 -27.77
CA GLY A 306 10.58 19.57 -28.56
C GLY A 306 10.25 20.84 -27.78
N ALA A 307 10.20 20.82 -26.44
CA ALA A 307 9.84 22.00 -25.66
C ALA A 307 10.53 22.05 -24.28
N ILE A 308 10.44 23.21 -23.64
CA ILE A 308 10.73 23.45 -22.22
C ILE A 308 9.37 23.54 -21.51
N TYR A 309 9.22 22.89 -20.38
CA TYR A 309 8.02 22.94 -19.55
C TYR A 309 8.27 23.78 -18.31
N VAL A 310 7.31 24.65 -17.99
CA VAL A 310 7.37 25.53 -16.83
C VAL A 310 6.09 25.36 -16.03
N SER A 311 6.21 25.10 -14.75
CA SER A 311 5.06 24.98 -13.86
C SER A 311 4.96 26.13 -12.89
N GLY A 312 3.74 26.33 -12.38
CA GLY A 312 3.47 27.29 -11.33
C GLY A 312 2.07 27.16 -10.79
N TYR A 313 1.76 28.02 -9.82
CA TYR A 313 0.47 28.02 -9.15
C TYR A 313 0.06 29.41 -8.69
N ALA A 314 -1.24 29.62 -8.50
CA ALA A 314 -1.83 30.77 -7.83
C ALA A 314 -2.98 30.29 -6.94
N GLY A 315 -2.78 30.35 -5.64
CA GLY A 315 -3.73 29.79 -4.66
C GLY A 315 -3.89 28.27 -4.84
N ASP A 316 -5.10 27.81 -5.16
CA ASP A 316 -5.43 26.41 -5.37
C ASP A 316 -5.34 25.93 -6.82
N LYS A 317 -4.98 26.82 -7.73
CA LYS A 317 -4.84 26.53 -9.16
C LYS A 317 -3.38 26.31 -9.51
N SER A 318 -3.10 25.31 -10.33
CA SER A 318 -1.77 25.02 -10.84
C SER A 318 -1.85 24.55 -12.29
N ALA A 319 -0.87 24.93 -13.10
CA ALA A 319 -0.80 24.55 -14.50
C ALA A 319 0.64 24.36 -14.95
N ILE A 320 0.81 23.68 -16.07
CA ILE A 320 2.07 23.50 -16.79
C ILE A 320 1.96 24.15 -18.14
N PHE A 321 2.96 24.94 -18.48
CA PHE A 321 3.08 25.63 -19.76
C PHE A 321 4.23 25.03 -20.56
N LYS A 322 4.09 24.94 -21.87
CA LYS A 322 5.19 24.64 -22.79
C LYS A 322 5.71 25.90 -23.44
N ILE A 323 7.01 25.94 -23.63
CA ILE A 323 7.76 26.95 -24.39
C ILE A 323 8.54 26.19 -25.47
N ALA A 324 8.10 26.29 -26.72
CA ALA A 324 8.74 25.59 -27.82
C ALA A 324 9.69 26.51 -28.57
N PRO A 325 10.92 26.10 -28.90
CA PRO A 325 11.77 26.83 -29.82
C PRO A 325 11.20 26.79 -31.22
N ASP A 326 11.34 27.87 -31.97
CA ASP A 326 11.01 27.95 -33.41
C ASP A 326 12.14 27.31 -34.26
N SER A 327 12.02 27.39 -35.58
CA SER A 327 13.00 26.85 -36.52
C SER A 327 14.38 27.52 -36.45
N THR A 328 14.48 28.70 -35.87
CA THR A 328 15.74 29.43 -35.62
C THR A 328 16.33 29.14 -34.23
N GLY A 329 15.62 28.43 -33.40
CA GLY A 329 15.96 28.15 -32.02
C GLY A 329 15.52 29.22 -31.04
N ALA A 330 14.85 30.29 -31.47
CA ALA A 330 14.29 31.29 -30.55
C ALA A 330 13.06 30.73 -29.82
N LEU A 331 12.94 31.07 -28.54
CA LEU A 331 11.85 30.58 -27.68
C LEU A 331 10.53 31.33 -28.02
N GLY A 332 9.50 30.56 -28.32
CA GLY A 332 8.14 31.08 -28.50
C GLY A 332 7.46 31.46 -27.17
N ALA A 333 6.27 32.01 -27.25
CA ALA A 333 5.46 32.33 -26.10
C ALA A 333 5.03 31.04 -25.33
N ALA A 334 4.90 31.13 -24.02
CA ALA A 334 4.40 30.04 -23.18
C ALA A 334 2.93 29.75 -23.48
N VAL A 335 2.59 28.45 -23.64
CA VAL A 335 1.24 27.98 -23.90
C VAL A 335 0.88 26.93 -22.84
N SER A 336 -0.29 27.08 -22.19
CA SER A 336 -0.76 26.09 -21.22
C SER A 336 -1.02 24.75 -21.92
N VAL A 337 -0.47 23.68 -21.34
CA VAL A 337 -0.61 22.30 -21.85
C VAL A 337 -1.25 21.35 -20.87
N ALA A 338 -1.33 21.71 -19.59
CA ALA A 338 -2.06 20.94 -18.59
C ALA A 338 -2.50 21.84 -17.44
N ASP A 339 -3.75 21.67 -17.03
CA ASP A 339 -4.29 22.17 -15.77
C ASP A 339 -4.30 21.00 -14.76
N ILE A 340 -3.78 21.24 -13.56
CA ILE A 340 -3.76 20.26 -12.50
C ILE A 340 -5.04 20.37 -11.65
N PRO A 341 -5.59 19.27 -11.10
CA PRO A 341 -6.80 19.32 -10.28
C PRO A 341 -6.71 20.35 -9.16
N ARG A 342 -7.81 21.05 -8.92
CA ARG A 342 -7.85 22.09 -7.86
C ARG A 342 -7.47 21.54 -6.50
N GLY A 343 -6.72 22.33 -5.74
CA GLY A 343 -6.20 21.97 -4.43
C GLY A 343 -4.96 21.08 -4.47
N GLU A 344 -4.43 20.82 -5.68
CA GLU A 344 -3.14 20.18 -5.92
C GLU A 344 -2.24 21.17 -6.65
N THR A 345 -1.08 21.51 -6.09
CA THR A 345 -0.16 22.47 -6.67
C THR A 345 1.12 21.78 -7.09
N VAL A 346 1.60 22.04 -8.32
CA VAL A 346 2.90 21.55 -8.80
C VAL A 346 4.00 22.26 -8.04
N ARG A 347 4.99 21.50 -7.58
CA ARG A 347 6.14 21.98 -6.82
C ARG A 347 7.47 21.68 -7.48
N SER A 348 7.52 20.61 -8.26
CA SER A 348 8.69 20.22 -9.02
C SER A 348 8.31 19.53 -10.33
N LEU A 349 9.16 19.69 -11.34
CA LEU A 349 9.08 19.02 -12.64
C LEU A 349 10.40 18.34 -12.94
N PHE A 350 10.33 17.21 -13.63
CA PHE A 350 11.53 16.52 -14.09
C PHE A 350 11.27 15.81 -15.41
N GLY A 351 11.96 16.21 -16.45
CA GLY A 351 11.90 15.57 -17.76
C GLY A 351 12.87 14.39 -17.85
N TYR A 352 12.39 13.26 -18.39
CA TYR A 352 13.22 12.06 -18.55
C TYR A 352 13.03 11.43 -19.91
N LEU A 353 14.14 11.04 -20.56
CA LEU A 353 14.19 10.42 -21.89
C LEU A 353 13.45 11.22 -22.99
N GLY A 354 13.13 12.48 -22.74
CA GLY A 354 12.37 13.34 -23.65
C GLY A 354 10.89 12.95 -23.79
N THR A 355 10.45 11.83 -23.24
CA THR A 355 9.09 11.28 -23.38
C THR A 355 8.29 11.25 -22.09
N TYR A 356 8.93 11.36 -20.95
CA TYR A 356 8.29 11.38 -19.64
C TYR A 356 8.50 12.71 -18.94
N LEU A 357 7.48 13.17 -18.24
CA LEU A 357 7.54 14.31 -17.34
C LEU A 357 7.02 13.89 -15.97
N ALA A 358 7.91 13.79 -14.98
CA ALA A 358 7.50 13.61 -13.60
C ALA A 358 7.02 14.94 -13.04
N ILE A 359 5.90 14.89 -12.34
CA ILE A 359 5.22 16.05 -11.77
C ILE A 359 5.10 15.84 -10.27
N GLY A 360 5.92 16.55 -9.51
CA GLY A 360 5.86 16.59 -8.05
C GLY A 360 4.83 17.61 -7.60
N THR A 361 3.86 17.16 -6.83
CA THR A 361 2.77 18.01 -6.38
C THR A 361 2.74 18.13 -4.87
N SER A 362 1.84 18.96 -4.35
CA SER A 362 1.57 19.06 -2.91
C SER A 362 0.94 17.82 -2.31
N ARG A 363 0.50 16.85 -3.15
CA ARG A 363 -0.20 15.62 -2.72
C ARG A 363 0.49 14.33 -3.09
N GLY A 364 1.54 14.37 -3.90
CA GLY A 364 2.24 13.18 -4.36
C GLY A 364 2.87 13.36 -5.73
N VAL A 365 3.05 12.26 -6.44
CA VAL A 365 3.70 12.23 -7.75
C VAL A 365 2.72 11.80 -8.83
N ARG A 366 2.78 12.48 -9.98
CA ARG A 366 2.17 12.08 -11.23
C ARG A 366 3.26 11.90 -12.29
N VAL A 367 3.02 11.05 -13.27
CA VAL A 367 3.86 10.95 -14.45
C VAL A 367 3.01 11.29 -15.68
N ALA A 368 3.54 12.12 -16.54
CA ALA A 368 2.94 12.46 -17.80
C ALA A 368 3.75 11.89 -18.96
N ALA A 369 3.07 11.50 -20.02
CA ALA A 369 3.67 11.20 -21.32
C ALA A 369 3.73 12.49 -22.16
N ILE A 370 4.85 12.70 -22.84
CA ILE A 370 5.06 13.82 -23.76
C ILE A 370 4.84 13.29 -25.18
N ALA A 371 3.86 13.83 -25.87
CA ALA A 371 3.56 13.52 -27.26
C ALA A 371 4.54 14.20 -28.23
N ASP A 372 4.51 13.82 -29.52
CA ASP A 372 5.40 14.35 -30.56
C ASP A 372 5.22 15.86 -30.80
N ASP A 373 4.03 16.39 -30.54
CA ASP A 373 3.69 17.82 -30.63
C ASP A 373 4.02 18.60 -29.34
N ALA A 374 4.73 17.94 -28.40
CA ALA A 374 5.05 18.47 -27.07
C ALA A 374 3.82 18.80 -26.19
N THR A 375 2.65 18.24 -26.48
CA THR A 375 1.54 18.19 -25.53
C THR A 375 1.81 17.09 -24.48
N ILE A 376 1.20 17.24 -23.29
CA ILE A 376 1.37 16.26 -22.20
C ILE A 376 0.03 15.68 -21.79
N VAL A 377 0.06 14.38 -21.48
CA VAL A 377 -1.06 13.66 -20.85
C VAL A 377 -0.56 13.05 -19.55
N TYR A 378 -1.08 13.52 -18.43
CA TYR A 378 -0.67 13.01 -17.12
C TYR A 378 -1.66 11.98 -16.58
N GLY A 379 -1.10 10.99 -15.83
CA GLY A 379 -1.84 9.95 -15.17
C GLY A 379 -2.37 10.35 -13.77
N PRO A 380 -3.00 9.41 -13.07
CA PRO A 380 -3.40 9.57 -11.68
C PRO A 380 -2.18 9.75 -10.76
N LEU A 381 -2.43 10.05 -9.46
CA LEU A 381 -1.39 10.03 -8.45
C LEU A 381 -0.87 8.60 -8.27
N ILE A 382 0.44 8.41 -8.37
CA ILE A 382 1.09 7.10 -8.17
C ILE A 382 1.05 6.72 -6.69
N PHE A 383 1.36 7.69 -5.83
CA PHE A 383 1.21 7.58 -4.38
C PHE A 383 0.88 8.95 -3.79
N ASN A 384 0.24 8.92 -2.63
CA ASN A 384 -0.17 10.13 -1.93
C ASN A 384 0.82 10.48 -0.82
N THR A 385 1.11 11.78 -0.67
CA THR A 385 1.91 12.33 0.42
C THR A 385 1.19 13.47 1.10
N THR A 386 1.52 13.72 2.36
CA THR A 386 1.02 14.90 3.09
C THR A 386 1.89 16.13 2.88
N ASN A 387 3.05 15.98 2.27
CA ASN A 387 4.03 17.04 2.03
C ASN A 387 4.40 17.09 0.55
N PRO A 388 4.78 18.25 0.04
CA PRO A 388 5.13 18.42 -1.36
C PRO A 388 6.38 17.61 -1.75
N ILE A 389 6.40 17.15 -2.99
CA ILE A 389 7.57 16.56 -3.63
C ILE A 389 8.40 17.70 -4.23
N LEU A 390 9.68 17.80 -3.85
CA LEU A 390 10.55 18.93 -4.21
C LEU A 390 11.68 18.54 -5.15
N GLY A 391 12.07 17.27 -5.22
CA GLY A 391 13.19 16.84 -6.04
C GLY A 391 12.95 15.49 -6.70
N PHE A 392 13.54 15.34 -7.88
CA PHE A 392 13.57 14.12 -8.66
C PHE A 392 14.96 13.83 -9.18
N ALA A 393 15.22 12.56 -9.45
CA ALA A 393 16.31 12.09 -10.29
C ALA A 393 15.84 10.88 -11.11
N ALA A 394 16.56 10.50 -12.16
CA ALA A 394 16.23 9.31 -12.91
C ALA A 394 17.49 8.56 -13.34
N ARG A 395 17.37 7.24 -13.40
CA ARG A 395 18.40 6.34 -13.91
C ARG A 395 17.73 5.09 -14.46
N ASP A 396 18.19 4.63 -15.62
CA ASP A 396 17.66 3.46 -16.34
C ASP A 396 16.16 3.61 -16.63
N SER A 397 15.33 2.71 -16.15
CA SER A 397 13.87 2.76 -16.29
C SER A 397 13.16 3.31 -15.06
N TYR A 398 13.86 4.04 -14.19
CA TYR A 398 13.32 4.48 -12.90
C TYR A 398 13.38 6.00 -12.72
N ILE A 399 12.33 6.53 -12.10
CA ILE A 399 12.33 7.88 -11.52
C ILE A 399 12.40 7.73 -10.00
N TYR A 400 13.23 8.53 -9.37
CA TYR A 400 13.39 8.62 -7.93
C TYR A 400 12.76 9.94 -7.47
N ALA A 401 11.91 9.88 -6.45
CA ALA A 401 11.21 11.04 -5.88
C ALA A 401 11.54 11.19 -4.41
N GLY A 402 11.90 12.40 -4.00
CA GLY A 402 12.19 12.74 -2.61
C GLY A 402 10.90 12.96 -1.82
N VAL A 403 10.72 12.24 -0.70
CA VAL A 403 9.52 12.29 0.14
C VAL A 403 9.86 12.76 1.55
N LYS A 404 9.12 13.72 2.06
CA LYS A 404 9.18 14.14 3.47
C LYS A 404 8.23 13.29 4.29
N ALA A 405 8.69 12.84 5.46
CA ALA A 405 7.87 12.09 6.41
C ALA A 405 7.15 10.89 5.75
N GLY A 406 7.92 10.08 5.03
CA GLY A 406 7.47 8.81 4.47
C GLY A 406 7.17 7.76 5.54
N ILE A 407 7.48 6.50 5.27
CA ILE A 407 7.28 5.41 6.22
C ILE A 407 8.02 5.71 7.53
N GLY A 408 7.32 5.55 8.66
CA GLY A 408 7.87 5.84 9.99
C GLY A 408 8.13 7.33 10.28
N GLY A 409 7.66 8.25 9.42
CA GLY A 409 7.86 9.69 9.58
C GLY A 409 9.24 10.20 9.18
N ALA A 410 10.13 9.35 8.69
CA ALA A 410 11.47 9.73 8.24
C ALA A 410 11.48 10.25 6.81
N SER A 411 12.51 11.03 6.44
CA SER A 411 12.78 11.44 5.07
C SER A 411 13.16 10.23 4.22
N GLY A 412 12.68 10.13 2.98
CA GLY A 412 12.93 8.97 2.14
C GLY A 412 12.93 9.26 0.65
N ILE A 413 13.27 8.24 -0.11
CA ILE A 413 13.25 8.28 -1.56
C ILE A 413 12.40 7.10 -2.04
N TYR A 414 11.44 7.38 -2.90
CA TYR A 414 10.60 6.39 -3.55
C TYR A 414 11.06 6.21 -4.99
N ARG A 415 11.15 4.97 -5.44
CA ARG A 415 11.49 4.62 -6.81
C ARG A 415 10.22 4.24 -7.57
N ILE A 416 10.06 4.80 -8.76
CA ILE A 416 8.94 4.59 -9.66
C ILE A 416 9.45 3.88 -10.91
N TYR A 417 8.87 2.75 -11.27
CA TYR A 417 9.27 1.97 -12.44
C TYR A 417 8.47 2.35 -13.68
N LEU A 418 9.12 2.91 -14.68
CA LEU A 418 8.48 3.34 -15.93
C LEU A 418 8.27 2.23 -16.96
N GLY A 419 8.89 1.06 -16.76
CA GLY A 419 8.85 -0.04 -17.73
C GLY A 419 7.49 -0.73 -17.85
N GLN A 420 6.57 -0.49 -16.91
CA GLN A 420 5.24 -1.10 -16.93
C GLN A 420 4.19 -0.13 -16.41
N LEU A 421 3.10 0.04 -17.14
CA LEU A 421 1.91 0.74 -16.68
C LEU A 421 0.98 -0.28 -16.01
N LEU A 422 0.46 0.06 -14.84
CA LEU A 422 -0.55 -0.73 -14.14
C LEU A 422 -1.94 -0.46 -14.74
N ASP A 423 -2.88 -1.37 -14.48
CA ASP A 423 -4.24 -1.29 -15.05
C ASP A 423 -5.05 -0.11 -14.52
N ASP A 424 -4.69 0.41 -13.34
CA ASP A 424 -5.26 1.64 -12.77
C ASP A 424 -4.67 2.93 -13.39
N GLY A 425 -3.77 2.79 -14.38
CA GLY A 425 -3.10 3.91 -15.03
C GLY A 425 -1.97 4.52 -14.23
N THR A 426 -1.54 3.88 -13.14
CA THR A 426 -0.35 4.28 -12.37
C THR A 426 0.89 3.48 -12.77
N TYR A 427 2.04 3.87 -12.26
CA TYR A 427 3.29 3.13 -12.37
C TYR A 427 3.62 2.42 -11.05
N PRO A 428 4.24 1.22 -11.11
CA PRO A 428 4.77 0.56 -9.91
C PRO A 428 5.73 1.46 -9.15
N TYR A 429 5.67 1.43 -7.82
CA TYR A 429 6.60 2.17 -6.98
C TYR A 429 6.98 1.36 -5.73
N ALA A 430 8.09 1.74 -5.12
CA ALA A 430 8.54 1.18 -3.84
C ALA A 430 9.30 2.24 -3.04
N THR A 431 9.22 2.12 -1.72
CA THR A 431 10.06 2.89 -0.80
C THR A 431 11.46 2.32 -0.82
N ASP A 432 12.42 3.07 -1.37
CA ASP A 432 13.80 2.62 -1.49
C ASP A 432 14.60 2.95 -0.24
N ILE A 433 14.82 4.24 -0.03
CA ILE A 433 15.76 4.75 0.97
C ILE A 433 14.97 5.49 2.04
N VAL A 434 15.34 5.24 3.27
CA VAL A 434 14.89 6.01 4.43
C VAL A 434 16.11 6.59 5.12
N ALA A 435 16.20 7.91 5.14
CA ALA A 435 17.25 8.59 5.88
C ALA A 435 16.89 8.61 7.37
N THR A 436 17.31 7.59 8.09
CA THR A 436 17.00 7.40 9.51
C THR A 436 17.47 8.59 10.36
N GLY A 437 16.64 8.98 11.32
CA GLY A 437 16.94 10.12 12.22
C GLY A 437 16.69 11.50 11.61
N THR A 438 16.07 11.58 10.43
CA THR A 438 15.68 12.85 9.81
C THR A 438 14.18 12.87 9.46
N THR A 439 13.57 14.03 9.59
CA THR A 439 12.15 14.26 9.25
C THR A 439 11.96 15.42 8.27
N GLY A 440 13.06 15.98 7.74
CA GLY A 440 13.05 17.07 6.76
C GLY A 440 12.52 16.66 5.39
N SER A 441 12.19 17.63 4.53
CA SER A 441 11.96 17.34 3.12
C SER A 441 13.27 16.90 2.45
N VAL A 442 13.16 16.04 1.44
CA VAL A 442 14.26 15.80 0.50
C VAL A 442 14.20 16.93 -0.52
N ASP A 443 15.13 17.88 -0.43
CA ASP A 443 15.08 19.13 -1.18
C ASP A 443 15.66 19.02 -2.59
N ALA A 444 16.61 18.12 -2.79
CA ALA A 444 17.21 17.81 -4.09
C ALA A 444 17.78 16.37 -4.09
N LEU A 445 17.84 15.75 -5.24
CA LEU A 445 18.51 14.46 -5.44
C LEU A 445 19.08 14.37 -6.87
N GLY A 446 20.07 13.52 -7.04
CA GLY A 446 20.74 13.33 -8.32
C GLY A 446 21.66 12.12 -8.31
N PHE A 447 22.29 11.88 -9.43
CA PHE A 447 23.29 10.82 -9.56
C PHE A 447 24.64 11.40 -9.95
N PHE A 448 25.71 10.83 -9.45
CA PHE A 448 27.02 11.13 -9.95
C PHE A 448 27.14 10.71 -11.41
N PRO A 449 27.69 11.57 -12.29
CA PRO A 449 27.80 11.27 -13.72
C PRO A 449 28.65 10.03 -14.03
N THR A 450 29.72 9.78 -13.27
CA THR A 450 30.66 8.69 -13.53
C THR A 450 30.34 7.43 -12.74
N SER A 451 30.12 7.54 -11.41
CA SER A 451 29.90 6.37 -10.55
C SER A 451 28.45 5.95 -10.47
N ALA A 452 27.52 6.77 -10.96
CA ALA A 452 26.08 6.58 -10.87
C ALA A 452 25.55 6.34 -9.44
N GLN A 453 26.27 6.75 -8.41
CA GLN A 453 25.81 6.73 -7.02
C GLN A 453 24.75 7.80 -6.82
N LEU A 454 23.70 7.45 -6.10
CA LEU A 454 22.63 8.39 -5.73
C LEU A 454 23.12 9.31 -4.61
N PHE A 455 22.92 10.62 -4.76
CA PHE A 455 23.06 11.58 -3.68
C PHE A 455 21.73 12.33 -3.50
N PHE A 456 21.50 12.81 -2.30
CA PHE A 456 20.32 13.63 -1.98
C PHE A 456 20.59 14.54 -0.80
N SER A 457 19.83 15.61 -0.72
CA SER A 457 19.87 16.53 0.41
C SER A 457 18.58 16.52 1.21
N VAL A 458 18.72 16.57 2.53
CA VAL A 458 17.61 16.63 3.47
C VAL A 458 17.62 17.98 4.18
N HIS A 459 16.47 18.63 4.16
CA HIS A 459 16.23 19.93 4.79
C HIS A 459 16.76 19.98 6.21
N SER A 460 17.54 21.00 6.54
CA SER A 460 18.18 21.21 7.84
C SER A 460 19.11 20.09 8.33
N SER A 461 19.39 19.08 7.52
CA SER A 461 20.26 17.96 7.89
C SER A 461 21.57 17.95 7.12
N GLY A 462 21.52 18.09 5.81
CA GLY A 462 22.70 18.09 4.95
C GLY A 462 22.58 17.17 3.74
N THR A 463 23.72 16.84 3.14
CA THR A 463 23.83 16.01 1.94
C THR A 463 24.21 14.59 2.31
N TYR A 464 23.54 13.65 1.69
CA TYR A 464 23.71 12.20 1.84
C TYR A 464 24.17 11.57 0.52
N LEU A 465 24.91 10.47 0.62
CA LEU A 465 25.40 9.71 -0.51
C LEU A 465 25.15 8.21 -0.30
N GLU A 466 24.72 7.54 -1.35
CA GLU A 466 24.63 6.08 -1.43
C GLU A 466 26.03 5.45 -1.34
N HIS A 467 26.21 4.41 -0.52
CA HIS A 467 27.46 3.67 -0.48
C HIS A 467 27.71 2.89 -1.78
N ALA A 468 28.95 2.79 -2.18
CA ALA A 468 29.32 2.04 -3.39
C ALA A 468 28.97 0.54 -3.26
N THR A 469 29.17 -0.06 -2.08
CA THR A 469 29.05 -1.51 -1.84
C THR A 469 28.24 -1.90 -0.62
N ASN A 470 28.27 -1.09 0.45
CA ASN A 470 27.61 -1.47 1.70
C ASN A 470 26.08 -1.44 1.57
N LEU A 471 25.45 -2.46 2.13
CA LEU A 471 23.99 -2.59 2.21
C LEU A 471 23.47 -1.98 3.51
N VAL A 472 22.20 -1.60 3.53
CA VAL A 472 21.48 -1.22 4.75
C VAL A 472 21.56 -2.34 5.78
N SER A 473 21.55 -2.00 7.08
CA SER A 473 21.61 -3.00 8.15
C SER A 473 20.45 -3.98 8.12
N GLU A 474 19.27 -3.46 7.77
CA GLU A 474 18.04 -4.22 7.68
C GLU A 474 17.10 -3.65 6.61
N GLY A 475 16.26 -4.50 6.07
CA GLY A 475 15.18 -4.13 5.18
C GLY A 475 13.91 -4.89 5.54
N THR A 476 12.75 -4.26 5.43
CA THR A 476 11.47 -4.85 5.81
C THR A 476 10.55 -4.99 4.61
N LEU A 477 9.79 -6.08 4.59
CA LEU A 477 8.72 -6.34 3.65
C LEU A 477 7.48 -6.77 4.44
N GLN A 478 6.35 -6.15 4.18
CA GLN A 478 5.04 -6.62 4.65
C GLN A 478 4.21 -7.03 3.44
N THR A 479 3.72 -8.26 3.43
CA THR A 479 2.94 -8.79 2.33
C THR A 479 1.55 -8.16 2.29
N ALA A 480 0.86 -8.26 1.16
CA ALA A 480 -0.57 -7.98 1.13
C ALA A 480 -1.35 -9.00 1.98
N ILE A 481 -2.51 -8.60 2.44
CA ILE A 481 -3.43 -9.46 3.20
C ILE A 481 -4.01 -10.53 2.27
N VAL A 482 -3.96 -11.79 2.71
CA VAL A 482 -4.52 -12.95 2.02
C VAL A 482 -5.83 -13.34 2.70
N ASN A 483 -6.92 -13.39 1.96
CA ASN A 483 -8.21 -13.89 2.47
C ASN A 483 -8.96 -14.81 1.49
N TRP A 484 -8.41 -15.05 0.31
CA TRP A 484 -8.99 -15.83 -0.79
C TRP A 484 -10.40 -15.36 -1.23
N GLY A 485 -10.65 -14.03 -1.16
CA GLY A 485 -11.92 -13.43 -1.55
C GLY A 485 -13.11 -13.81 -0.66
N THR A 486 -12.88 -14.34 0.55
CA THR A 486 -13.94 -14.79 1.45
C THR A 486 -13.74 -14.30 2.88
N LEU A 487 -14.86 -13.91 3.53
CA LEU A 487 -14.89 -13.47 4.92
C LEU A 487 -14.94 -14.63 5.92
N GLU A 488 -14.90 -15.87 5.43
CA GLU A 488 -14.91 -17.04 6.29
C GLU A 488 -13.60 -17.18 7.08
N LYS A 489 -13.70 -17.67 8.30
CA LYS A 489 -12.56 -17.93 9.17
C LYS A 489 -11.70 -19.08 8.65
N LYS A 490 -10.39 -18.94 8.78
CA LYS A 490 -9.40 -19.93 8.36
C LYS A 490 -8.47 -20.28 9.50
N ALA A 491 -8.10 -21.54 9.60
CA ALA A 491 -7.01 -22.00 10.47
C ALA A 491 -5.70 -21.89 9.67
N TRP A 492 -4.91 -20.88 9.98
CA TRP A 492 -3.58 -20.65 9.38
C TRP A 492 -2.61 -21.70 9.90
N LYS A 493 -1.96 -22.43 8.99
CA LYS A 493 -1.20 -23.62 9.34
C LYS A 493 0.29 -23.44 9.16
N ARG A 494 0.72 -23.01 7.99
CA ARG A 494 2.14 -23.00 7.64
C ARG A 494 2.50 -21.83 6.76
N VAL A 495 3.74 -21.35 6.90
CA VAL A 495 4.43 -20.52 5.92
C VAL A 495 5.61 -21.30 5.37
N ARG A 496 5.73 -21.38 4.05
CA ARG A 496 6.94 -21.84 3.37
C ARG A 496 7.74 -20.64 2.93
N VAL A 497 9.04 -20.65 3.11
CA VAL A 497 9.95 -19.63 2.60
C VAL A 497 11.02 -20.30 1.78
N GLU A 498 11.32 -19.71 0.62
CA GLU A 498 12.37 -20.14 -0.27
C GLU A 498 13.49 -19.13 -0.32
N THR A 499 14.71 -19.60 -0.10
CA THR A 499 15.95 -18.80 -0.20
C THR A 499 17.02 -19.61 -0.94
N GLY A 500 18.06 -18.91 -1.44
CA GLY A 500 19.36 -19.56 -1.67
C GLY A 500 20.13 -19.68 -0.36
N THR A 501 21.42 -20.01 -0.41
CA THR A 501 22.29 -19.91 0.76
C THR A 501 22.34 -18.47 1.24
N LEU A 502 21.91 -18.23 2.49
CA LEU A 502 21.80 -16.90 3.05
C LEU A 502 23.17 -16.32 3.40
N ASN A 503 23.38 -15.08 3.03
CA ASN A 503 24.52 -14.26 3.45
C ASN A 503 24.09 -13.16 4.45
N GLY A 504 23.15 -13.47 5.29
CA GLY A 504 22.52 -12.64 6.30
C GLY A 504 21.34 -13.40 6.89
N ASN A 505 20.58 -12.81 7.79
CA ASN A 505 19.45 -13.47 8.44
C ASN A 505 18.12 -12.94 7.85
N ILE A 506 17.06 -13.76 7.96
CA ILE A 506 15.68 -13.34 7.68
C ILE A 506 14.82 -13.69 8.89
N GLU A 507 14.17 -12.72 9.47
CA GLU A 507 13.13 -12.93 10.47
C GLU A 507 11.77 -12.96 9.81
N ILE A 508 10.94 -13.92 10.19
CA ILE A 508 9.59 -14.13 9.67
C ILE A 508 8.60 -13.81 10.78
N TYR A 509 7.64 -12.97 10.46
CA TYR A 509 6.57 -12.58 11.35
C TYR A 509 5.21 -12.89 10.73
N ALA A 510 4.23 -13.22 11.56
CA ALA A 510 2.83 -13.21 11.20
C ALA A 510 2.17 -11.98 11.83
N ASP A 511 1.43 -11.23 11.00
CA ASP A 511 0.61 -10.11 11.46
C ASP A 511 -0.82 -10.63 11.65
N ALA A 512 -1.20 -10.84 12.91
CA ALA A 512 -2.55 -11.21 13.32
C ALA A 512 -3.31 -9.97 13.82
N ASN A 513 -4.65 -10.06 13.90
CA ASN A 513 -5.46 -8.97 14.46
C ASN A 513 -5.03 -8.53 15.88
N GLU A 514 -4.34 -9.41 16.60
CA GLU A 514 -3.87 -9.22 17.97
C GLU A 514 -2.43 -8.67 18.06
N GLY A 515 -1.77 -8.45 16.91
CA GLY A 515 -0.40 -7.95 16.82
C GLY A 515 0.54 -8.81 15.99
N ARG A 516 1.78 -8.35 15.90
CA ARG A 516 2.85 -9.02 15.16
C ARG A 516 3.55 -10.05 16.05
N THR A 517 3.65 -11.29 15.59
CA THR A 517 4.33 -12.40 16.29
C THR A 517 5.45 -12.98 15.45
N GLN A 518 6.64 -13.10 16.00
CA GLN A 518 7.76 -13.74 15.33
C GLN A 518 7.55 -15.26 15.25
N ILE A 519 7.72 -15.80 14.05
CA ILE A 519 7.60 -17.23 13.78
C ILE A 519 8.94 -17.92 13.94
N THR A 520 9.96 -17.39 13.24
CA THR A 520 11.31 -17.97 13.23
C THR A 520 12.33 -16.98 12.67
N THR A 521 13.60 -17.32 12.86
CA THR A 521 14.73 -16.64 12.20
C THR A 521 15.47 -17.65 11.32
N LEU A 522 15.62 -17.32 10.04
CA LEU A 522 16.47 -18.05 9.11
C LEU A 522 17.90 -17.51 9.21
N THR A 523 18.84 -18.40 9.45
CA THR A 523 20.24 -18.02 9.76
C THR A 523 21.14 -18.09 8.55
N THR A 524 22.18 -17.26 8.54
CA THR A 524 23.24 -17.25 7.53
C THR A 524 23.89 -18.62 7.37
N GLY A 525 24.41 -18.91 6.17
CA GLY A 525 25.07 -20.17 5.81
C GLY A 525 24.14 -21.31 5.38
N ASN A 526 22.83 -21.17 5.56
CA ASN A 526 21.85 -22.20 5.22
C ASN A 526 20.97 -21.76 4.01
N ALA A 527 20.50 -22.75 3.26
CA ALA A 527 19.45 -22.56 2.26
C ALA A 527 18.13 -23.11 2.80
N TYR A 528 17.03 -22.44 2.51
CA TYR A 528 15.72 -22.82 3.02
C TYR A 528 14.73 -23.04 1.87
N ASN A 529 13.98 -24.12 1.98
CA ASN A 529 12.76 -24.40 1.22
C ASN A 529 11.86 -25.28 2.11
N THR A 530 11.47 -24.73 3.26
CA THR A 530 10.82 -25.48 4.34
C THR A 530 9.55 -24.79 4.82
N ASP A 531 8.66 -25.58 5.41
CA ASP A 531 7.42 -25.11 6.03
C ASP A 531 7.65 -24.84 7.54
N PHE A 532 7.25 -23.67 8.01
CA PHE A 532 7.23 -23.27 9.41
C PHE A 532 5.80 -23.20 9.93
N ASP A 533 5.57 -23.57 11.17
CA ASP A 533 4.24 -23.59 11.79
C ASP A 533 3.78 -22.17 12.14
N LEU A 534 2.54 -21.85 11.76
CA LEU A 534 1.86 -20.59 12.08
C LEU A 534 0.90 -20.71 13.27
N SER A 535 0.69 -21.90 13.83
CA SER A 535 -0.34 -22.12 14.87
C SER A 535 -0.07 -21.34 16.16
N GLY A 536 1.19 -21.05 16.48
CA GLY A 536 1.57 -20.21 17.61
C GLY A 536 1.20 -18.73 17.45
N ALA A 537 1.25 -18.21 16.23
CA ALA A 537 0.92 -16.82 15.92
C ALA A 537 -0.57 -16.62 15.62
N TYR A 538 -1.21 -17.63 15.03
CA TYR A 538 -2.64 -17.66 14.75
C TYR A 538 -3.31 -18.72 15.62
N ALA A 539 -3.31 -18.50 16.94
CA ALA A 539 -3.87 -19.43 17.93
C ALA A 539 -5.38 -19.66 17.72
N SER A 540 -6.10 -18.67 17.18
CA SER A 540 -7.50 -18.76 16.78
C SER A 540 -7.68 -18.70 15.27
N THR A 541 -8.84 -19.16 14.79
CA THR A 541 -9.21 -19.01 13.38
C THR A 541 -9.48 -17.55 13.04
N GLN A 542 -8.89 -17.05 11.95
CA GLN A 542 -9.03 -15.66 11.50
C GLN A 542 -9.39 -15.58 10.02
N VAL A 543 -10.04 -14.49 9.62
CA VAL A 543 -10.41 -14.22 8.22
C VAL A 543 -9.16 -13.95 7.39
N ASN A 544 -8.27 -13.12 7.89
CA ASN A 544 -7.12 -12.57 7.19
C ASN A 544 -5.81 -13.20 7.68
N GLY A 545 -4.86 -13.36 6.77
CA GLY A 545 -3.48 -13.71 7.08
C GLY A 545 -2.53 -12.76 6.37
N GLN A 546 -1.51 -12.29 7.07
CA GLN A 546 -0.50 -11.39 6.56
C GLN A 546 0.85 -11.76 7.16
N LEU A 547 1.91 -11.63 6.37
CA LEU A 547 3.28 -11.90 6.80
C LEU A 547 4.12 -10.64 6.73
N ALA A 548 5.13 -10.59 7.57
CA ALA A 548 6.19 -9.62 7.43
C ALA A 548 7.55 -10.31 7.52
N PHE A 549 8.51 -9.79 6.77
CA PHE A 549 9.87 -10.27 6.70
C PHE A 549 10.82 -9.12 7.02
N THR A 550 11.82 -9.39 7.86
CA THR A 550 12.95 -8.49 8.05
C THR A 550 14.20 -9.19 7.55
N LEU A 551 14.82 -8.63 6.53
CA LEU A 551 16.07 -9.10 5.96
C LEU A 551 17.21 -8.35 6.63
N TYR A 552 18.26 -9.05 7.01
CA TYR A 552 19.46 -8.46 7.61
C TYR A 552 20.67 -8.69 6.72
N ARG A 553 21.58 -7.71 6.68
CA ARG A 553 22.89 -7.90 6.08
C ARG A 553 23.72 -8.85 6.91
N ASN A 554 24.81 -9.35 6.34
CA ASN A 554 25.77 -10.16 7.05
C ASN A 554 26.46 -9.33 8.16
N ALA A 555 26.58 -9.91 9.33
CA ALA A 555 27.26 -9.26 10.48
C ALA A 555 28.76 -9.04 10.22
N ASP A 556 29.39 -9.96 9.48
CA ASP A 556 30.83 -9.94 9.20
C ASP A 556 31.19 -9.19 7.90
N SER A 557 30.17 -8.86 7.06
CA SER A 557 30.38 -8.21 5.77
C SER A 557 29.24 -7.26 5.44
N ALA A 558 29.50 -5.98 5.47
CA ALA A 558 28.51 -4.96 5.15
C ALA A 558 28.05 -4.97 3.68
N SER A 559 28.79 -5.61 2.78
CA SER A 559 28.47 -5.67 1.34
C SER A 559 27.64 -6.88 0.92
N THR A 560 27.28 -7.76 1.85
CA THR A 560 26.47 -8.94 1.56
C THR A 560 25.26 -8.98 2.49
N GLY A 561 24.14 -9.53 2.03
CA GLY A 561 22.90 -9.57 2.78
C GLY A 561 22.00 -10.74 2.40
N ALA A 562 20.92 -10.90 3.13
CA ALA A 562 19.94 -11.93 2.89
C ALA A 562 19.20 -11.68 1.57
N ILE A 563 18.91 -12.76 0.83
CA ILE A 563 18.08 -12.76 -0.39
C ILE A 563 16.94 -13.75 -0.17
N MET A 564 15.70 -13.29 -0.30
CA MET A 564 14.49 -14.11 -0.29
C MET A 564 13.98 -14.30 -1.72
N LYS A 565 13.69 -15.54 -2.12
CA LYS A 565 13.16 -15.85 -3.47
C LYS A 565 11.64 -15.86 -3.52
N GLY A 566 11.00 -16.18 -2.40
CA GLY A 566 9.56 -16.19 -2.34
C GLY A 566 9.04 -16.85 -1.06
N TYR A 567 7.71 -16.79 -0.92
CA TYR A 567 7.01 -17.43 0.19
C TYR A 567 5.69 -18.06 -0.28
N ALA A 568 5.15 -18.96 0.53
CA ALA A 568 3.78 -19.44 0.39
C ALA A 568 3.13 -19.55 1.77
N ILE A 569 1.93 -19.00 1.93
CA ILE A 569 1.11 -19.14 3.13
C ILE A 569 0.03 -20.18 2.90
N LYS A 570 -0.22 -21.03 3.92
CA LYS A 570 -1.13 -22.17 3.84
C LYS A 570 -2.15 -22.13 4.97
N ALA A 571 -3.43 -22.30 4.61
CA ALA A 571 -4.53 -22.32 5.56
C ALA A 571 -5.55 -23.40 5.24
N ILE A 572 -6.37 -23.74 6.22
CA ILE A 572 -7.54 -24.61 6.08
C ILE A 572 -8.77 -23.77 6.36
N PRO A 573 -9.79 -23.76 5.49
CA PRO A 573 -11.06 -23.12 5.81
C PRO A 573 -11.63 -23.73 7.08
N SER A 574 -12.04 -22.91 8.01
CA SER A 574 -12.58 -23.33 9.29
C SER A 574 -13.94 -22.68 9.53
N PRO A 575 -14.93 -23.04 8.71
CA PRO A 575 -16.28 -22.55 8.90
C PRO A 575 -16.84 -23.04 10.24
N THR A 576 -17.79 -22.31 10.75
CA THR A 576 -18.56 -22.74 11.91
C THR A 576 -19.13 -24.13 11.66
N ARG A 577 -18.91 -25.06 12.59
CA ARG A 577 -19.39 -26.42 12.43
C ARG A 577 -20.88 -26.46 12.73
N SER A 578 -21.69 -26.86 11.76
CA SER A 578 -23.08 -27.20 11.99
C SER A 578 -23.21 -28.71 12.30
N ARG A 579 -24.21 -29.06 13.08
CA ARG A 579 -24.59 -30.46 13.31
C ARG A 579 -25.70 -30.81 12.36
N LEU A 580 -25.58 -31.94 11.70
CA LEU A 580 -26.66 -32.54 10.95
C LEU A 580 -27.34 -33.60 11.86
N ILE A 581 -28.62 -33.45 12.10
CA ILE A 581 -29.38 -34.27 13.02
C ILE A 581 -30.53 -34.90 12.24
N GLN A 582 -30.64 -36.22 12.28
CA GLN A 582 -31.70 -36.96 11.69
C GLN A 582 -32.51 -37.64 12.78
N LEU A 583 -33.81 -37.33 12.85
CA LEU A 583 -34.75 -37.81 13.86
C LEU A 583 -35.89 -38.60 13.22
N PRO A 584 -36.15 -39.85 13.64
CA PRO A 584 -37.33 -40.59 13.27
C PRO A 584 -38.46 -40.29 14.28
N LEU A 585 -39.45 -39.51 13.87
CA LEU A 585 -40.54 -39.04 14.71
C LEU A 585 -41.77 -39.90 14.51
N MET A 586 -42.40 -40.40 15.57
CA MET A 586 -43.73 -40.99 15.53
C MET A 586 -44.78 -39.91 15.40
N CYS A 587 -45.71 -40.09 14.47
CA CYS A 587 -46.77 -39.11 14.20
C CYS A 587 -48.06 -39.80 13.81
N TYR A 588 -48.96 -40.01 14.76
CA TYR A 588 -50.27 -40.60 14.56
C TYR A 588 -51.38 -39.65 15.07
N ASP A 589 -52.61 -39.81 14.61
CA ASP A 589 -53.74 -39.00 15.06
C ASP A 589 -53.97 -39.16 16.58
N PHE A 590 -53.84 -40.38 17.09
CA PHE A 590 -53.87 -40.67 18.51
C PHE A 590 -52.63 -41.46 18.92
N GLU A 591 -51.98 -41.01 19.99
CA GLU A 591 -50.73 -41.54 20.52
C GLU A 591 -50.82 -41.66 22.06
N SER A 592 -49.91 -42.44 22.64
CA SER A 592 -49.66 -42.38 24.08
C SER A 592 -48.29 -41.78 24.35
N ASP A 593 -48.21 -40.86 25.27
CA ASP A 593 -46.94 -40.28 25.73
C ASP A 593 -46.13 -41.32 26.58
N ARG A 594 -44.94 -40.95 26.99
CA ARG A 594 -44.06 -41.78 27.85
C ARG A 594 -44.67 -42.14 29.20
N ARG A 595 -45.75 -41.45 29.61
CA ARG A 595 -46.52 -41.69 30.85
C ARG A 595 -47.77 -42.49 30.64
N ASN A 596 -47.96 -43.09 29.44
CA ASN A 596 -49.15 -43.83 29.03
C ASN A 596 -50.44 -42.98 29.03
N THR A 597 -50.33 -41.66 28.91
CA THR A 597 -51.47 -40.78 28.77
C THR A 597 -51.81 -40.67 27.27
N ARG A 598 -53.05 -41.05 26.92
CA ARG A 598 -53.52 -40.93 25.53
C ARG A 598 -53.76 -39.47 25.18
N TYR A 599 -53.23 -39.04 24.06
CA TYR A 599 -53.42 -37.68 23.49
C TYR A 599 -53.61 -37.74 21.98
N GLY A 600 -54.04 -36.62 21.41
CA GLY A 600 -54.21 -36.46 19.97
C GLY A 600 -55.64 -36.13 19.59
N THR A 601 -55.83 -35.85 18.29
CA THR A 601 -57.11 -35.51 17.68
C THR A 601 -57.16 -36.10 16.29
N LEU A 602 -58.35 -36.33 15.76
CA LEU A 602 -58.56 -36.78 14.38
C LEU A 602 -57.97 -35.73 13.42
N GLY A 603 -57.06 -36.11 12.54
CA GLY A 603 -56.34 -35.23 11.65
C GLY A 603 -55.09 -34.56 12.27
N GLY A 604 -54.77 -34.87 13.53
CA GLY A 604 -53.63 -34.30 14.24
C GLY A 604 -52.27 -34.63 13.64
N ALA A 605 -52.13 -35.85 13.13
CA ALA A 605 -50.90 -36.26 12.43
C ALA A 605 -50.67 -35.43 11.15
N LYS A 606 -51.72 -35.25 10.34
CA LYS A 606 -51.63 -34.42 9.13
C LYS A 606 -51.32 -32.96 9.46
N PHE A 607 -51.89 -32.43 10.51
CA PHE A 607 -51.62 -31.07 10.96
C PHE A 607 -50.15 -30.90 11.35
N ARG A 608 -49.60 -31.79 12.17
CA ARG A 608 -48.18 -31.74 12.59
C ARG A 608 -47.23 -31.87 11.40
N LEU A 609 -47.51 -32.80 10.45
CA LEU A 609 -46.73 -32.95 9.22
C LEU A 609 -46.75 -31.65 8.39
N SER A 610 -47.95 -31.11 8.13
CA SER A 610 -48.09 -29.88 7.34
C SER A 610 -47.45 -28.68 8.00
N ALA A 611 -47.44 -28.60 9.32
CA ALA A 611 -46.76 -27.56 10.05
C ALA A 611 -45.22 -27.64 9.89
N LEU A 612 -44.64 -28.85 9.95
CA LEU A 612 -43.19 -29.05 9.68
C LEU A 612 -42.84 -28.75 8.23
N GLU A 613 -43.65 -29.19 7.25
CA GLU A 613 -43.49 -28.90 5.82
C GLU A 613 -43.56 -27.40 5.55
N THR A 614 -44.37 -26.64 6.27
CA THR A 614 -44.46 -25.19 6.16
C THR A 614 -43.16 -24.52 6.66
N VAL A 615 -42.58 -25.01 7.74
CA VAL A 615 -41.31 -24.52 8.26
C VAL A 615 -40.16 -24.82 7.31
N GLU A 616 -40.14 -26.04 6.77
CA GLU A 616 -39.14 -26.44 5.77
C GLU A 616 -39.21 -25.54 4.54
N SER A 617 -40.42 -25.40 3.95
CA SER A 617 -40.61 -24.60 2.74
C SER A 617 -40.25 -23.11 2.90
N ASN A 618 -40.41 -22.58 4.10
CA ASN A 618 -40.04 -21.21 4.42
C ASN A 618 -38.56 -21.04 4.79
N GLY A 619 -37.80 -22.12 4.98
CA GLY A 619 -36.43 -22.09 5.46
C GLY A 619 -36.29 -21.48 6.85
N ALA A 620 -37.34 -21.49 7.65
CA ALA A 620 -37.36 -20.85 8.96
C ALA A 620 -36.50 -21.61 9.99
N THR A 621 -35.83 -20.87 10.84
CA THR A 621 -35.12 -21.44 11.99
C THR A 621 -36.14 -21.83 13.07
N VAL A 622 -36.02 -23.04 13.58
CA VAL A 622 -36.88 -23.58 14.65
C VAL A 622 -36.05 -23.97 15.86
N LEU A 623 -36.60 -23.74 17.04
CA LEU A 623 -36.04 -24.28 18.26
C LEU A 623 -36.35 -25.77 18.37
N VAL A 624 -35.32 -26.58 18.52
CA VAL A 624 -35.40 -28.01 18.80
C VAL A 624 -35.02 -28.27 20.24
N GLN A 625 -35.91 -28.90 20.99
CA GLN A 625 -35.67 -29.33 22.37
C GLN A 625 -35.59 -30.84 22.38
N ASP A 626 -34.39 -31.39 22.53
CA ASP A 626 -34.14 -32.81 22.63
C ASP A 626 -34.14 -33.25 24.10
N PHE A 627 -35.24 -33.75 24.55
CA PHE A 627 -35.39 -34.21 25.94
C PHE A 627 -34.62 -35.52 26.21
N THR A 628 -34.18 -36.22 25.16
CA THR A 628 -33.40 -37.46 25.33
C THR A 628 -31.93 -37.15 25.63
N SER A 629 -31.41 -36.07 25.10
CA SER A 629 -30.02 -35.60 25.38
C SER A 629 -29.96 -34.45 26.38
N GLY A 630 -31.07 -33.77 26.62
CA GLY A 630 -31.14 -32.56 27.45
C GLY A 630 -30.64 -31.31 26.73
N GLU A 631 -30.45 -31.35 25.42
CA GLU A 631 -29.95 -30.21 24.64
C GLU A 631 -31.08 -29.42 23.99
N ASN A 632 -30.89 -28.09 23.89
CA ASN A 632 -31.70 -27.20 23.09
C ASN A 632 -30.81 -26.59 22.02
N PHE A 633 -31.31 -26.48 20.80
CA PHE A 633 -30.57 -25.85 19.70
C PHE A 633 -31.53 -25.33 18.64
N ASP A 634 -31.10 -24.31 17.94
CA ASP A 634 -31.78 -23.78 16.77
C ASP A 634 -31.34 -24.55 15.53
N ALA A 635 -32.31 -24.92 14.68
CA ALA A 635 -32.04 -25.66 13.46
C ALA A 635 -32.94 -25.21 12.30
N VAL A 636 -32.46 -25.47 11.08
CA VAL A 636 -33.25 -25.39 9.85
C VAL A 636 -33.54 -26.81 9.38
N ILE A 637 -34.77 -27.07 8.98
CA ILE A 637 -35.17 -28.33 8.41
C ILE A 637 -34.68 -28.39 6.96
N GLU A 638 -33.92 -29.45 6.62
CA GLU A 638 -33.39 -29.66 5.26
C GLU A 638 -34.20 -30.65 4.46
N GLU A 639 -34.84 -31.63 5.14
CA GLU A 639 -35.59 -32.70 4.49
C GLU A 639 -36.63 -33.29 5.45
N ILE A 640 -37.81 -33.56 4.93
CA ILE A 640 -38.87 -34.26 5.62
C ILE A 640 -39.30 -35.46 4.75
N ALA A 641 -39.17 -36.67 5.27
CA ALA A 641 -39.67 -37.89 4.63
C ALA A 641 -40.76 -38.49 5.51
N PHE A 642 -41.98 -38.62 5.00
CA PHE A 642 -43.09 -39.27 5.69
C PHE A 642 -43.36 -40.66 5.14
N THR A 643 -43.26 -41.65 6.03
CA THR A 643 -43.61 -43.05 5.70
C THR A 643 -44.88 -43.44 6.46
N ARG A 644 -45.97 -43.64 5.72
CA ARG A 644 -47.25 -44.10 6.30
C ARG A 644 -47.09 -45.50 6.82
N MET A 645 -47.53 -45.74 8.06
CA MET A 645 -47.46 -47.05 8.67
C MET A 645 -48.76 -47.37 9.38
N THR A 646 -49.08 -48.69 9.48
CA THR A 646 -50.19 -49.19 10.30
C THR A 646 -49.89 -48.94 11.77
N PRO A 647 -50.78 -48.37 12.56
CA PRO A 647 -50.58 -48.19 13.98
C PRO A 647 -50.10 -49.45 14.71
N PRO A 648 -49.05 -49.40 15.54
CA PRO A 648 -48.47 -50.64 16.09
C PRO A 648 -49.30 -51.35 17.17
N SER A 649 -50.26 -50.70 17.77
CA SER A 649 -51.11 -51.29 18.82
C SER A 649 -52.31 -50.40 19.12
N GLY A 650 -53.29 -50.85 19.94
CA GLY A 650 -54.50 -50.12 20.27
C GLY A 650 -54.37 -48.77 21.00
N THR A 651 -53.14 -48.29 21.25
CA THR A 651 -52.85 -46.95 21.77
C THR A 651 -52.55 -45.97 20.65
N TYR A 652 -52.23 -46.46 19.46
CA TYR A 652 -51.98 -45.66 18.24
C TYR A 652 -53.09 -45.96 17.23
N GLU A 653 -53.82 -44.94 16.80
CA GLU A 653 -55.01 -45.12 15.97
C GLU A 653 -55.07 -44.15 14.80
N ASN A 654 -55.79 -44.52 13.76
CA ASN A 654 -56.15 -43.80 12.57
C ASN A 654 -54.97 -43.50 11.65
N PHE A 655 -54.89 -42.24 11.13
CA PHE A 655 -53.89 -41.87 10.16
C PHE A 655 -52.55 -41.55 10.89
N GLY A 656 -51.44 -42.00 10.30
CA GLY A 656 -50.12 -41.68 10.80
C GLY A 656 -49.00 -42.55 10.23
N GLY A 657 -47.82 -42.40 10.79
CA GLY A 657 -46.61 -43.08 10.40
C GLY A 657 -45.35 -42.52 11.09
N ILE A 658 -44.25 -42.66 10.40
CA ILE A 658 -42.96 -42.13 10.84
C ILE A 658 -42.56 -40.95 9.94
N ILE A 659 -42.25 -39.83 10.55
CA ILE A 659 -41.60 -38.70 9.90
C ILE A 659 -40.09 -38.79 10.17
N THR A 660 -39.29 -38.98 9.14
CA THR A 660 -37.85 -38.83 9.25
C THR A 660 -37.52 -37.40 8.88
N ILE A 661 -37.00 -36.63 9.83
CA ILE A 661 -36.65 -35.25 9.65
C ILE A 661 -35.13 -35.11 9.71
N THR A 662 -34.56 -34.44 8.70
CA THR A 662 -33.15 -34.07 8.68
C THR A 662 -33.04 -32.58 8.89
N MET A 663 -32.25 -32.16 9.89
CA MET A 663 -32.12 -30.78 10.30
C MET A 663 -30.64 -30.39 10.43
N ARG A 664 -30.35 -29.16 10.16
CA ARG A 664 -29.02 -28.59 10.37
C ARG A 664 -29.07 -27.51 11.46
N THR A 665 -28.21 -27.62 12.46
CA THR A 665 -28.12 -26.57 13.50
C THR A 665 -27.60 -25.27 12.91
N VAL A 666 -28.24 -24.16 13.29
CA VAL A 666 -27.81 -22.80 13.04
C VAL A 666 -26.98 -22.37 14.25
N VAL A 667 -25.74 -21.89 14.02
CA VAL A 667 -24.80 -21.49 15.10
C VAL A 667 -24.64 -19.98 15.05
#